data_5d8f8008958354be8403fe26a4b26346
#
_entry.id   5d8f8008958354be8403fe26a4b26346
#
_cell.length_a   1.000
_cell.length_b   1.000
_cell.length_c   1.000
_cell.angle_alpha   90.00
_cell.angle_beta   90.00
_cell.angle_gamma   90.00
#
_symmetry.space_group_name_H-M   'P 1'
#
loop_
_entity.id
_entity.type
_entity.pdbx_description
1 polymer ?
#
loop_
_entity_poly.entity_id
_entity_poly.type
_entity_poly.pdbx_seq_one_letter_code
_entity_poly.pdbx_strand_id
1 'polypeptide(L)'
;MRILLFLCVFTSVIPSVFSQNQIYQFDLSIAESKGASLAEGLKSSDYDIQLRAAQHAATWGKLEHVQDLMFLLFNFKNSITLAKHYKTMAAASYALGQIEGSDARRVEALETAILNLPNKYVVKECWMALAKLLPESSSLGVRLEEAYRQNPDLPHNQYACLALAARKRINQDDFVKSILDQDGILKWEEEARVALAQVLARTNYDFISGNAPSNAMYKAKVRNWIENEKSKYVRIQFSKLANRYELWPLLNDLACNEDAQISEPAVQVILSKDSTFIQNVFFADLKKSSAFNYMRAGIHFNQFNHDQIREVLNSFPKSSYEQIELAGVWNEKGHPDAQNYIMFHYSETEDLFERISWVKKMSNSYLFIDTLLSKEFFTAPPALQYAIVECALEYGNSNPKFNETLFPGWFAMLWTSQDPGVMALLATWTRERAEKLKGNTFLIQTLEQTLPSFQRAETIETYNEMVNTLNSVRTDGLTAELLSTNHSPFPSEKDWKKNLSCSVKLKTDEGMVVIKLNGKNAPESVANLLKLCNQHYYDSIAFHRVVPNFVVQAGCTRGDGMSGMPYVISSEFAGHNFAPLHIGMASAGRHTESAQWFITLAYTPNLNGRYTEFGEVVRGKKVLQKIQVGTRIRTMREQHLF
;
A
#
# COMPACT_ATOMS: atom_id res chain seq x y z
N MET A 1 33.79 -0.55 -48.01
CA MET A 1 32.53 -0.95 -47.35
C MET A 1 32.66 -1.34 -45.85
N ARG A 2 33.80 -1.91 -45.39
CA ARG A 2 34.00 -2.24 -43.95
C ARG A 2 34.34 -1.04 -43.05
N ILE A 3 34.94 0.03 -43.58
CA ILE A 3 35.30 1.23 -42.82
C ILE A 3 34.09 2.15 -42.57
N LEU A 4 33.10 2.19 -43.46
CA LEU A 4 31.86 2.94 -43.24
C LEU A 4 30.95 2.31 -42.17
N LEU A 5 30.96 0.97 -42.04
CA LEU A 5 30.18 0.30 -40.96
C LEU A 5 30.78 0.55 -39.57
N PHE A 6 32.09 0.73 -39.45
CA PHE A 6 32.76 1.03 -38.18
C PHE A 6 32.48 2.47 -37.70
N LEU A 7 32.39 3.42 -38.62
CA LEU A 7 32.02 4.80 -38.31
C LEU A 7 30.56 4.95 -37.91
N CYS A 8 29.62 4.18 -38.50
CA CYS A 8 28.22 4.20 -38.10
C CYS A 8 27.96 3.55 -36.73
N VAL A 9 28.78 2.58 -36.32
CA VAL A 9 28.67 1.98 -34.97
C VAL A 9 29.26 2.91 -33.91
N PHE A 10 30.33 3.63 -34.22
CA PHE A 10 30.91 4.59 -33.27
C PHE A 10 30.07 5.85 -33.09
N THR A 11 29.35 6.33 -34.11
CA THR A 11 28.48 7.51 -34.00
C THR A 11 27.18 7.24 -33.30
N SER A 12 26.74 5.97 -33.18
CA SER A 12 25.54 5.60 -32.41
C SER A 12 25.81 5.29 -30.92
N VAL A 13 27.05 5.02 -30.54
CA VAL A 13 27.44 4.73 -29.14
C VAL A 13 27.89 6.00 -28.41
N ILE A 14 28.52 6.95 -29.10
CA ILE A 14 28.96 8.21 -28.48
C ILE A 14 27.82 9.12 -28.01
N PRO A 15 26.68 9.29 -28.74
CA PRO A 15 25.57 10.08 -28.25
C PRO A 15 24.92 9.52 -26.98
N SER A 16 24.88 8.20 -26.79
CA SER A 16 24.27 7.58 -25.60
C SER A 16 25.08 7.78 -24.31
N VAL A 17 26.43 7.87 -24.43
CA VAL A 17 27.31 8.09 -23.27
C VAL A 17 27.28 9.57 -22.85
N PHE A 18 27.23 10.49 -23.78
CA PHE A 18 27.10 11.91 -23.49
C PHE A 18 25.71 12.23 -22.88
N SER A 19 24.64 11.61 -23.39
CA SER A 19 23.28 11.80 -22.83
C SER A 19 23.18 11.26 -21.40
N GLN A 20 23.80 10.12 -21.08
CA GLN A 20 23.80 9.58 -19.73
C GLN A 20 24.50 10.49 -18.71
N ASN A 21 25.59 11.12 -19.09
CA ASN A 21 26.30 12.07 -18.24
C ASN A 21 25.46 13.34 -17.99
N GLN A 22 24.80 13.85 -19.01
CA GLN A 22 23.88 14.99 -18.88
C GLN A 22 22.68 14.67 -18.00
N ILE A 23 22.11 13.48 -18.15
CA ILE A 23 21.01 13.01 -17.29
C ILE A 23 21.48 12.93 -15.83
N TYR A 24 22.67 12.36 -15.58
CA TYR A 24 23.22 12.31 -14.23
C TYR A 24 23.41 13.70 -13.62
N GLN A 25 24.01 14.64 -14.37
CA GLN A 25 24.21 16.02 -13.90
C GLN A 25 22.89 16.72 -13.62
N PHE A 26 21.86 16.45 -14.44
CA PHE A 26 20.53 16.99 -14.20
C PHE A 26 19.89 16.39 -12.94
N ASP A 27 19.91 15.06 -12.78
CA ASP A 27 19.38 14.38 -11.59
C ASP A 27 20.09 14.88 -10.31
N LEU A 28 21.42 15.03 -10.36
CA LEU A 28 22.21 15.57 -9.26
C LEU A 28 21.79 17.02 -8.93
N SER A 29 21.65 17.87 -9.96
CA SER A 29 21.23 19.27 -9.75
C SER A 29 19.85 19.38 -9.11
N ILE A 30 18.91 18.50 -9.48
CA ILE A 30 17.58 18.44 -8.86
C ILE A 30 17.67 18.02 -7.39
N ALA A 31 18.46 16.98 -7.08
CA ALA A 31 18.63 16.49 -5.73
C ALA A 31 19.28 17.55 -4.81
N GLU A 32 20.34 18.22 -5.29
CA GLU A 32 21.05 19.25 -4.52
C GLU A 32 20.23 20.55 -4.35
N SER A 33 19.54 20.97 -5.41
CA SER A 33 18.75 22.20 -5.42
C SER A 33 17.30 22.04 -4.92
N LYS A 34 16.90 20.83 -4.54
CA LYS A 34 15.51 20.49 -4.18
C LYS A 34 14.49 20.96 -5.23
N GLY A 35 14.84 20.76 -6.48
CA GLY A 35 13.96 21.03 -7.63
C GLY A 35 14.09 22.43 -8.24
N ALA A 36 15.02 23.28 -7.85
CA ALA A 36 15.16 24.64 -8.43
C ALA A 36 15.47 24.62 -9.95
N SER A 37 16.14 23.56 -10.46
CA SER A 37 16.46 23.40 -11.87
C SER A 37 15.33 22.80 -12.73
N LEU A 38 14.15 22.53 -12.16
CA LEU A 38 13.04 21.88 -12.88
C LEU A 38 12.55 22.68 -14.08
N ALA A 39 12.39 24.00 -13.92
CA ALA A 39 11.86 24.87 -14.98
C ALA A 39 12.74 24.83 -16.24
N GLU A 40 14.07 24.78 -16.08
CA GLU A 40 15.01 24.66 -17.20
C GLU A 40 14.89 23.30 -17.89
N GLY A 41 14.83 22.22 -17.09
CA GLY A 41 14.68 20.87 -17.60
C GLY A 41 13.36 20.64 -18.36
N LEU A 42 12.24 21.19 -17.88
CA LEU A 42 10.94 21.10 -18.56
C LEU A 42 10.94 21.81 -19.92
N LYS A 43 11.76 22.84 -20.10
CA LYS A 43 11.92 23.60 -21.35
C LYS A 43 13.06 23.09 -22.24
N SER A 44 13.79 22.07 -21.80
CA SER A 44 14.91 21.51 -22.55
C SER A 44 14.47 21.02 -23.93
N SER A 45 15.34 21.21 -24.94
CA SER A 45 15.18 20.58 -26.26
C SER A 45 15.63 19.13 -26.28
N ASP A 46 16.39 18.69 -25.26
CA ASP A 46 16.80 17.30 -25.08
C ASP A 46 15.64 16.48 -24.49
N TYR A 47 15.24 15.43 -25.20
CA TYR A 47 14.10 14.58 -24.82
C TYR A 47 14.31 13.88 -23.47
N ASP A 48 15.51 13.36 -23.22
CA ASP A 48 15.77 12.59 -22.00
C ASP A 48 15.81 13.51 -20.77
N ILE A 49 16.36 14.71 -20.90
CA ILE A 49 16.32 15.75 -19.85
C ILE A 49 14.88 16.19 -19.60
N GLN A 50 14.11 16.43 -20.67
CA GLN A 50 12.71 16.85 -20.55
C GLN A 50 11.84 15.79 -19.88
N LEU A 51 12.04 14.50 -20.24
CA LEU A 51 11.36 13.38 -19.57
C LEU A 51 11.74 13.30 -18.09
N ARG A 52 13.01 13.43 -17.76
CA ARG A 52 13.49 13.41 -16.37
C ARG A 52 12.92 14.58 -15.57
N ALA A 53 12.89 15.76 -16.13
CA ALA A 53 12.27 16.93 -15.50
C ALA A 53 10.79 16.71 -15.21
N ALA A 54 10.04 16.15 -16.15
CA ALA A 54 8.63 15.81 -15.93
C ALA A 54 8.44 14.74 -14.84
N GLN A 55 9.34 13.75 -14.75
CA GLN A 55 9.34 12.76 -13.67
C GLN A 55 9.65 13.40 -12.31
N HIS A 56 10.70 14.21 -12.22
CA HIS A 56 11.06 14.93 -10.99
C HIS A 56 9.99 15.93 -10.54
N ALA A 57 9.23 16.51 -11.47
CA ALA A 57 8.13 17.42 -11.15
C ALA A 57 7.03 16.75 -10.33
N ALA A 58 6.88 15.44 -10.37
CA ALA A 58 5.96 14.72 -9.50
C ALA A 58 6.36 14.79 -8.01
N THR A 59 7.65 14.93 -7.74
CA THR A 59 8.19 15.02 -6.37
C THR A 59 8.45 16.46 -5.94
N TRP A 60 9.09 17.25 -6.79
CA TRP A 60 9.60 18.59 -6.48
C TRP A 60 8.83 19.73 -7.15
N GLY A 61 7.81 19.41 -7.97
CA GLY A 61 7.04 20.41 -8.69
C GLY A 61 6.22 21.32 -7.77
N LYS A 62 6.11 22.58 -8.19
CA LYS A 62 5.30 23.64 -7.56
C LYS A 62 4.32 24.20 -8.58
N LEU A 63 3.35 25.00 -8.13
CA LEU A 63 2.35 25.64 -9.02
C LEU A 63 2.97 26.42 -10.19
N GLU A 64 4.14 27.00 -10.03
CA GLU A 64 4.87 27.69 -11.09
C GLU A 64 5.24 26.80 -12.30
N HIS A 65 5.39 25.49 -12.08
CA HIS A 65 5.71 24.51 -13.12
C HIS A 65 4.49 23.98 -13.89
N VAL A 66 3.27 24.28 -13.44
CA VAL A 66 2.02 23.77 -14.05
C VAL A 66 1.91 24.14 -15.52
N GLN A 67 2.26 25.38 -15.87
CA GLN A 67 2.19 25.85 -17.27
C GLN A 67 3.13 25.06 -18.19
N ASP A 68 4.36 24.79 -17.75
CA ASP A 68 5.33 24.04 -18.53
C ASP A 68 4.92 22.57 -18.69
N LEU A 69 4.35 21.96 -17.64
CA LEU A 69 3.81 20.60 -17.69
C LEU A 69 2.59 20.49 -18.63
N MET A 70 1.69 21.47 -18.60
CA MET A 70 0.57 21.53 -19.55
C MET A 70 1.07 21.69 -20.99
N PHE A 71 2.10 22.50 -21.20
CA PHE A 71 2.74 22.62 -22.53
C PHE A 71 3.29 21.26 -23.01
N LEU A 72 3.95 20.49 -22.14
CA LEU A 72 4.44 19.16 -22.47
C LEU A 72 3.32 18.17 -22.79
N LEU A 73 2.17 18.30 -22.13
CA LEU A 73 1.01 17.44 -22.38
C LEU A 73 0.40 17.66 -23.78
N PHE A 74 0.48 18.87 -24.34
CA PHE A 74 -0.19 19.22 -25.60
C PHE A 74 0.71 19.55 -26.78
N ASN A 75 2.02 19.69 -26.57
CA ASN A 75 2.95 20.12 -27.63
C ASN A 75 3.17 19.06 -28.72
N PHE A 76 2.91 17.77 -28.43
CA PHE A 76 3.20 16.64 -29.32
C PHE A 76 1.92 16.15 -30.02
N LYS A 77 1.34 16.98 -30.88
CA LYS A 77 0.01 16.72 -31.48
C LYS A 77 0.01 15.80 -32.70
N ASN A 78 1.12 15.67 -33.43
CA ASN A 78 1.16 14.78 -34.59
C ASN A 78 1.49 13.33 -34.19
N SER A 79 1.05 12.34 -34.97
CA SER A 79 1.19 10.92 -34.67
C SER A 79 2.64 10.45 -34.46
N ILE A 80 3.59 11.05 -35.18
CA ILE A 80 5.02 10.71 -35.10
C ILE A 80 5.61 11.23 -33.78
N THR A 81 5.37 12.49 -33.44
CA THR A 81 5.85 13.09 -32.18
C THR A 81 5.14 12.47 -30.98
N LEU A 82 3.86 12.13 -31.08
CA LEU A 82 3.13 11.42 -30.02
C LEU A 82 3.75 10.04 -29.71
N ALA A 83 4.10 9.25 -30.74
CA ALA A 83 4.72 7.95 -30.56
C ALA A 83 6.11 8.05 -29.89
N LYS A 84 6.84 9.14 -30.12
CA LYS A 84 8.17 9.39 -29.51
C LYS A 84 8.06 9.91 -28.08
N HIS A 85 7.11 10.83 -27.82
CA HIS A 85 7.06 11.62 -26.59
C HIS A 85 5.98 11.20 -25.58
N TYR A 86 5.26 10.10 -25.83
CA TYR A 86 4.18 9.67 -24.93
C TYR A 86 4.60 9.47 -23.47
N LYS A 87 5.87 9.09 -23.22
CA LYS A 87 6.41 8.93 -21.87
C LYS A 87 6.53 10.27 -21.15
N THR A 88 6.98 11.32 -21.87
CA THR A 88 7.06 12.68 -21.31
C THR A 88 5.65 13.23 -21.04
N MET A 89 4.70 12.99 -21.93
CA MET A 89 3.30 13.39 -21.75
C MET A 89 2.67 12.67 -20.54
N ALA A 90 2.90 11.37 -20.41
CA ALA A 90 2.42 10.58 -19.27
C ALA A 90 3.06 11.07 -17.95
N ALA A 91 4.36 11.32 -17.93
CA ALA A 91 5.05 11.87 -16.77
C ALA A 91 4.54 13.28 -16.40
N ALA A 92 4.27 14.13 -17.40
CA ALA A 92 3.68 15.46 -17.19
C ALA A 92 2.25 15.36 -16.61
N SER A 93 1.42 14.46 -17.14
CA SER A 93 0.06 14.20 -16.61
C SER A 93 0.12 13.75 -15.16
N TYR A 94 0.99 12.80 -14.87
CA TYR A 94 1.20 12.30 -13.52
C TYR A 94 1.66 13.42 -12.57
N ALA A 95 2.65 14.23 -12.97
CA ALA A 95 3.17 15.35 -12.19
C ALA A 95 2.10 16.41 -11.91
N LEU A 96 1.24 16.73 -12.87
CA LEU A 96 0.10 17.64 -12.69
C LEU A 96 -0.82 17.19 -11.55
N GLY A 97 -0.99 15.88 -11.37
CA GLY A 97 -1.76 15.31 -10.26
C GLY A 97 -1.03 15.34 -8.91
N GLN A 98 0.31 15.43 -8.89
CA GLN A 98 1.12 15.35 -7.68
C GLN A 98 1.44 16.72 -7.05
N ILE A 99 1.43 17.81 -7.84
CA ILE A 99 1.74 19.16 -7.37
C ILE A 99 0.69 19.62 -6.36
N GLU A 100 1.13 20.09 -5.22
CA GLU A 100 0.27 20.64 -4.16
C GLU A 100 -0.31 22.00 -4.53
N GLY A 101 -1.43 22.36 -3.92
CA GLY A 101 -2.16 23.60 -4.17
C GLY A 101 -3.23 23.46 -5.26
N SER A 102 -4.08 24.48 -5.38
CA SER A 102 -5.21 24.51 -6.31
C SER A 102 -4.88 25.32 -7.56
N ASP A 103 -5.09 24.71 -8.72
CA ASP A 103 -5.07 25.38 -10.03
C ASP A 103 -6.07 24.66 -10.95
N ALA A 104 -7.23 25.28 -11.19
CA ALA A 104 -8.32 24.71 -11.96
C ALA A 104 -7.93 24.34 -13.40
N ARG A 105 -6.92 25.02 -13.97
CA ARG A 105 -6.42 24.74 -15.33
C ARG A 105 -5.90 23.31 -15.46
N ARG A 106 -5.39 22.72 -14.38
CA ARG A 106 -4.91 21.31 -14.37
C ARG A 106 -6.04 20.35 -14.68
N VAL A 107 -7.20 20.53 -14.04
CA VAL A 107 -8.38 19.68 -14.26
C VAL A 107 -8.83 19.79 -15.70
N GLU A 108 -9.01 21.00 -16.23
CA GLU A 108 -9.42 21.23 -17.60
C GLU A 108 -8.44 20.65 -18.63
N ALA A 109 -7.13 20.76 -18.38
CA ALA A 109 -6.10 20.19 -19.23
C ALA A 109 -6.16 18.66 -19.27
N LEU A 110 -6.31 18.02 -18.11
CA LEU A 110 -6.39 16.57 -17.99
C LEU A 110 -7.67 16.01 -18.64
N GLU A 111 -8.82 16.65 -18.43
CA GLU A 111 -10.07 16.28 -19.11
C GLU A 111 -9.93 16.40 -20.64
N THR A 112 -9.34 17.50 -21.10
CA THR A 112 -9.09 17.71 -22.53
C THR A 112 -8.16 16.66 -23.11
N ALA A 113 -7.13 16.26 -22.37
CA ALA A 113 -6.21 15.20 -22.77
C ALA A 113 -6.91 13.84 -22.85
N ILE A 114 -7.76 13.49 -21.88
CA ILE A 114 -8.55 12.24 -21.89
C ILE A 114 -9.43 12.15 -23.13
N LEU A 115 -10.09 13.24 -23.50
CA LEU A 115 -11.02 13.27 -24.63
C LEU A 115 -10.33 13.26 -26.00
N ASN A 116 -9.12 13.80 -26.10
CA ASN A 116 -8.52 14.08 -27.41
C ASN A 116 -7.25 13.29 -27.71
N LEU A 117 -6.59 12.68 -26.72
CA LEU A 117 -5.35 11.96 -26.94
C LEU A 117 -5.58 10.46 -27.12
N PRO A 118 -5.03 9.86 -28.19
CA PRO A 118 -5.27 8.44 -28.49
C PRO A 118 -4.34 7.49 -27.71
N ASN A 119 -3.33 8.00 -26.99
CA ASN A 119 -2.35 7.15 -26.32
C ASN A 119 -2.85 6.69 -24.94
N LYS A 120 -3.06 5.38 -24.81
CA LYS A 120 -3.60 4.75 -23.60
C LYS A 120 -2.79 5.04 -22.32
N TYR A 121 -1.47 5.14 -22.40
CA TYR A 121 -0.62 5.40 -21.24
C TYR A 121 -0.79 6.84 -20.74
N VAL A 122 -0.89 7.80 -21.65
CA VAL A 122 -1.15 9.19 -21.29
C VAL A 122 -2.54 9.35 -20.69
N VAL A 123 -3.56 8.76 -21.32
CA VAL A 123 -4.95 8.81 -20.84
C VAL A 123 -5.09 8.17 -19.46
N LYS A 124 -4.42 7.03 -19.22
CA LYS A 124 -4.37 6.38 -17.89
C LYS A 124 -3.85 7.34 -16.81
N GLU A 125 -2.71 7.97 -17.06
CA GLU A 125 -2.11 8.91 -16.09
C GLU A 125 -2.97 10.17 -15.89
N CYS A 126 -3.66 10.65 -16.93
CA CYS A 126 -4.62 11.75 -16.79
C CYS A 126 -5.78 11.38 -15.84
N TRP A 127 -6.34 10.17 -15.97
CA TRP A 127 -7.39 9.69 -15.06
C TRP A 127 -6.92 9.60 -13.61
N MET A 128 -5.72 9.07 -13.39
CA MET A 128 -5.13 8.95 -12.06
C MET A 128 -4.83 10.32 -11.44
N ALA A 129 -4.36 11.27 -12.25
CA ALA A 129 -4.13 12.64 -11.82
C ALA A 129 -5.44 13.34 -11.41
N LEU A 130 -6.51 13.19 -12.18
CA LEU A 130 -7.83 13.72 -11.84
C LEU A 130 -8.37 13.16 -10.53
N ALA A 131 -8.22 11.85 -10.30
CA ALA A 131 -8.67 11.22 -9.06
C ALA A 131 -8.00 11.82 -7.82
N LYS A 132 -6.76 12.30 -7.97
CA LYS A 132 -6.00 12.92 -6.88
C LYS A 132 -6.31 14.41 -6.70
N LEU A 133 -6.55 15.14 -7.79
CA LEU A 133 -6.80 16.59 -7.76
C LEU A 133 -8.19 16.94 -7.26
N LEU A 134 -9.18 16.12 -7.59
CA LEU A 134 -10.57 16.42 -7.30
C LEU A 134 -10.96 15.96 -5.88
N PRO A 135 -11.69 16.78 -5.11
CA PRO A 135 -12.17 16.40 -3.80
C PRO A 135 -12.98 15.10 -3.84
N GLU A 136 -12.89 14.29 -2.80
CA GLU A 136 -13.60 13.00 -2.68
C GLU A 136 -15.14 13.12 -2.82
N SER A 137 -15.68 14.29 -2.47
CA SER A 137 -17.12 14.60 -2.57
C SER A 137 -17.57 15.07 -3.95
N SER A 138 -16.63 15.41 -4.84
CA SER A 138 -16.96 15.91 -6.20
C SER A 138 -17.02 14.77 -7.21
N SER A 139 -17.64 15.02 -8.37
CA SER A 139 -17.56 14.12 -9.52
C SER A 139 -16.11 14.08 -10.09
N LEU A 140 -15.78 13.03 -10.84
CA LEU A 140 -14.48 12.90 -11.54
C LEU A 140 -14.41 13.75 -12.84
N GLY A 141 -15.27 14.76 -12.96
CA GLY A 141 -15.31 15.64 -14.10
C GLY A 141 -16.66 15.56 -14.83
N VAL A 142 -17.46 16.59 -14.66
CA VAL A 142 -18.80 16.69 -15.31
C VAL A 142 -18.68 16.60 -16.84
N ARG A 143 -17.65 17.20 -17.43
CA ARG A 143 -17.37 17.13 -18.86
C ARG A 143 -17.10 15.72 -19.36
N LEU A 144 -16.38 14.92 -18.57
CA LEU A 144 -16.08 13.52 -18.91
C LEU A 144 -17.32 12.64 -18.78
N GLU A 145 -18.11 12.80 -17.73
CA GLU A 145 -19.38 12.08 -17.56
C GLU A 145 -20.32 12.34 -18.73
N GLU A 146 -20.47 13.60 -19.12
CA GLU A 146 -21.30 13.99 -20.25
C GLU A 146 -20.78 13.41 -21.58
N ALA A 147 -19.47 13.48 -21.84
CA ALA A 147 -18.85 12.96 -23.04
C ALA A 147 -19.01 11.43 -23.15
N TYR A 148 -18.82 10.68 -22.06
CA TYR A 148 -19.01 9.22 -22.06
C TYR A 148 -20.48 8.81 -22.13
N ARG A 149 -21.38 9.62 -21.59
CA ARG A 149 -22.83 9.40 -21.77
C ARG A 149 -23.26 9.57 -23.19
N GLN A 150 -22.71 10.56 -23.93
CA GLN A 150 -22.99 10.83 -25.34
C GLN A 150 -22.28 9.85 -26.30
N ASN A 151 -21.08 9.37 -25.92
CA ASN A 151 -20.29 8.45 -26.73
C ASN A 151 -19.60 7.41 -25.85
N PRO A 152 -20.27 6.28 -25.55
CA PRO A 152 -19.69 5.19 -24.74
C PRO A 152 -18.45 4.55 -25.36
N ASP A 153 -18.27 4.67 -26.67
CA ASP A 153 -17.15 4.08 -27.41
C ASP A 153 -15.86 4.93 -27.37
N LEU A 154 -15.85 6.00 -26.57
CA LEU A 154 -14.63 6.78 -26.38
C LEU A 154 -13.47 5.86 -25.92
N PRO A 155 -12.31 5.97 -26.57
CA PRO A 155 -11.18 5.08 -26.30
C PRO A 155 -10.70 5.20 -24.86
N HIS A 156 -10.27 4.05 -24.30
CA HIS A 156 -9.61 3.97 -23.01
C HIS A 156 -10.46 4.30 -21.76
N ASN A 157 -11.79 4.30 -21.88
CA ASN A 157 -12.70 4.57 -20.77
C ASN A 157 -12.55 3.54 -19.60
N GLN A 158 -12.04 2.34 -19.87
CA GLN A 158 -11.68 1.37 -18.83
C GLN A 158 -10.78 1.96 -17.71
N TYR A 159 -9.98 2.97 -17.99
CA TYR A 159 -9.11 3.61 -17.01
C TYR A 159 -9.85 4.56 -16.04
N ALA A 160 -11.09 4.96 -16.38
CA ALA A 160 -11.95 5.65 -15.41
C ALA A 160 -12.19 4.79 -14.16
N CYS A 161 -12.22 3.46 -14.30
CA CYS A 161 -12.32 2.54 -13.17
C CYS A 161 -11.13 2.69 -12.19
N LEU A 162 -9.91 2.92 -12.70
CA LEU A 162 -8.73 3.13 -11.85
C LEU A 162 -8.88 4.40 -11.01
N ALA A 163 -9.33 5.47 -11.64
CA ALA A 163 -9.58 6.74 -10.96
C ALA A 163 -10.67 6.62 -9.89
N LEU A 164 -11.77 5.95 -10.20
CA LEU A 164 -12.83 5.68 -9.23
C LEU A 164 -12.36 4.75 -8.11
N ALA A 165 -11.58 3.71 -8.43
CA ALA A 165 -11.05 2.77 -7.45
C ALA A 165 -10.07 3.44 -6.46
N ALA A 166 -9.32 4.45 -6.89
CA ALA A 166 -8.40 5.22 -6.07
C ALA A 166 -9.11 6.11 -5.03
N ARG A 167 -10.39 6.39 -5.19
CA ARG A 167 -11.20 7.22 -4.27
C ARG A 167 -11.83 6.39 -3.16
N LYS A 168 -12.02 6.99 -1.99
CA LYS A 168 -12.67 6.32 -0.84
C LYS A 168 -14.18 6.16 -1.02
N ARG A 169 -14.84 7.15 -1.64
CA ARG A 169 -16.29 7.16 -1.90
C ARG A 169 -16.58 7.21 -3.39
N ILE A 170 -17.62 6.50 -3.81
CA ILE A 170 -18.09 6.48 -5.20
C ILE A 170 -19.57 6.88 -5.18
N ASN A 171 -19.86 8.12 -5.58
CA ASN A 171 -21.21 8.68 -5.63
C ASN A 171 -21.66 8.94 -7.09
N GLN A 172 -21.12 8.16 -8.04
CA GLN A 172 -21.27 8.41 -9.49
C GLN A 172 -21.84 7.18 -10.20
N ASP A 173 -22.98 6.70 -9.73
CA ASP A 173 -23.61 5.48 -10.27
C ASP A 173 -23.89 5.58 -11.77
N ASP A 174 -24.30 6.76 -12.27
CA ASP A 174 -24.57 6.97 -13.70
C ASP A 174 -23.27 6.95 -14.53
N PHE A 175 -22.16 7.41 -13.96
CA PHE A 175 -20.87 7.30 -14.63
C PHE A 175 -20.37 5.86 -14.68
N VAL A 176 -20.60 5.07 -13.63
CA VAL A 176 -20.30 3.63 -13.64
C VAL A 176 -21.15 2.91 -14.69
N LYS A 177 -22.43 3.29 -14.86
CA LYS A 177 -23.27 2.77 -15.95
C LYS A 177 -22.66 3.04 -17.32
N SER A 178 -22.25 4.29 -17.59
CA SER A 178 -21.63 4.66 -18.87
C SER A 178 -20.32 3.90 -19.14
N ILE A 179 -19.56 3.55 -18.09
CA ILE A 179 -18.39 2.69 -18.23
C ILE A 179 -18.80 1.26 -18.59
N LEU A 180 -19.87 0.73 -17.98
CA LEU A 180 -20.39 -0.61 -18.25
C LEU A 180 -21.13 -0.72 -19.59
N ASP A 181 -21.49 0.37 -20.21
CA ASP A 181 -22.09 0.37 -21.56
C ASP A 181 -21.10 -0.14 -22.62
N GLN A 182 -19.82 -0.05 -22.37
CA GLN A 182 -18.81 -0.70 -23.21
C GLN A 182 -18.92 -2.23 -23.19
N ASP A 183 -18.77 -2.83 -24.36
CA ASP A 183 -18.69 -4.28 -24.49
C ASP A 183 -17.29 -4.81 -24.23
N GLY A 184 -17.21 -6.07 -23.77
CA GLY A 184 -15.96 -6.78 -23.74
C GLY A 184 -15.09 -6.52 -22.51
N ILE A 185 -15.65 -6.40 -21.30
CA ILE A 185 -14.92 -6.25 -20.03
C ILE A 185 -13.76 -7.26 -19.92
N LEU A 186 -13.95 -8.51 -20.37
CA LEU A 186 -12.90 -9.54 -20.36
C LEU A 186 -11.68 -9.19 -21.24
N LYS A 187 -11.79 -8.25 -22.17
CA LYS A 187 -10.69 -7.77 -23.02
C LYS A 187 -9.95 -6.58 -22.40
N TRP A 188 -10.46 -6.00 -21.33
CA TRP A 188 -9.79 -4.90 -20.64
C TRP A 188 -8.48 -5.35 -19.99
N GLU A 189 -7.60 -4.42 -19.72
CA GLU A 189 -6.39 -4.70 -18.96
C GLU A 189 -6.74 -5.24 -17.57
N GLU A 190 -5.95 -6.17 -17.06
CA GLU A 190 -6.20 -6.84 -15.77
C GLU A 190 -6.38 -5.84 -14.63
N GLU A 191 -5.54 -4.79 -14.58
CA GLU A 191 -5.62 -3.73 -13.59
C GLU A 191 -6.97 -2.99 -13.63
N ALA A 192 -7.49 -2.71 -14.82
CA ALA A 192 -8.80 -2.07 -15.00
C ALA A 192 -9.95 -2.98 -14.55
N ARG A 193 -9.85 -4.30 -14.78
CA ARG A 193 -10.84 -5.28 -14.29
C ARG A 193 -10.82 -5.42 -12.77
N VAL A 194 -9.62 -5.39 -12.15
CA VAL A 194 -9.48 -5.33 -10.68
C VAL A 194 -10.15 -4.07 -10.14
N ALA A 195 -9.88 -2.92 -10.75
CA ALA A 195 -10.48 -1.65 -10.36
C ALA A 195 -12.01 -1.66 -10.51
N LEU A 196 -12.54 -2.22 -11.61
CA LEU A 196 -13.99 -2.37 -11.80
C LEU A 196 -14.63 -3.19 -10.67
N ALA A 197 -14.04 -4.32 -10.28
CA ALA A 197 -14.56 -5.12 -9.17
C ALA A 197 -14.61 -4.33 -7.85
N GLN A 198 -13.56 -3.52 -7.57
CA GLN A 198 -13.51 -2.65 -6.40
C GLN A 198 -14.56 -1.53 -6.46
N VAL A 199 -14.79 -0.95 -7.63
CA VAL A 199 -15.80 0.09 -7.85
C VAL A 199 -17.19 -0.47 -7.61
N LEU A 200 -17.54 -1.57 -8.27
CA LEU A 200 -18.85 -2.22 -8.13
C LEU A 200 -19.15 -2.66 -6.69
N ALA A 201 -18.15 -3.11 -5.95
CA ALA A 201 -18.32 -3.48 -4.54
C ALA A 201 -18.61 -2.28 -3.61
N ARG A 202 -18.37 -1.02 -4.06
CA ARG A 202 -18.49 0.21 -3.26
C ARG A 202 -19.56 1.19 -3.74
N THR A 203 -20.11 1.02 -4.95
CA THR A 203 -21.19 1.87 -5.47
C THR A 203 -22.45 1.72 -4.63
N ASN A 204 -23.28 2.75 -4.59
CA ASN A 204 -24.59 2.68 -3.96
C ASN A 204 -25.63 2.01 -4.87
N TYR A 205 -25.39 1.95 -6.16
CA TYR A 205 -26.31 1.40 -7.15
C TYR A 205 -26.24 -0.13 -7.21
N ASP A 206 -27.42 -0.73 -7.34
CA ASP A 206 -27.54 -2.18 -7.51
C ASP A 206 -27.47 -2.56 -9.00
N PHE A 207 -26.29 -2.93 -9.45
CA PHE A 207 -26.06 -3.39 -10.82
C PHE A 207 -26.44 -4.86 -11.04
N ILE A 208 -26.72 -5.63 -10.01
CA ILE A 208 -26.80 -7.09 -10.10
C ILE A 208 -28.15 -7.65 -9.65
N SER A 209 -28.78 -7.16 -8.58
CA SER A 209 -30.00 -7.73 -7.99
C SER A 209 -31.30 -6.98 -8.32
N GLY A 210 -31.21 -5.73 -8.76
CA GLY A 210 -32.41 -4.90 -8.98
C GLY A 210 -33.36 -5.41 -10.08
N ASN A 211 -34.66 -5.25 -9.85
CA ASN A 211 -35.72 -5.72 -10.76
C ASN A 211 -36.07 -4.73 -11.89
N ALA A 212 -35.42 -3.57 -11.97
CA ALA A 212 -35.69 -2.60 -13.03
C ALA A 212 -35.23 -3.14 -14.40
N PRO A 213 -36.03 -3.00 -15.47
CA PRO A 213 -35.67 -3.47 -16.82
C PRO A 213 -34.35 -2.89 -17.33
N SER A 214 -34.03 -1.63 -16.98
CA SER A 214 -32.74 -0.99 -17.31
C SER A 214 -31.53 -1.67 -16.68
N ASN A 215 -31.71 -2.45 -15.61
CA ASN A 215 -30.63 -3.15 -14.93
C ASN A 215 -30.36 -4.54 -15.52
N ALA A 216 -31.29 -5.11 -16.30
CA ALA A 216 -31.14 -6.45 -16.85
C ALA A 216 -29.90 -6.58 -17.74
N MET A 217 -29.60 -5.54 -18.52
CA MET A 217 -28.42 -5.50 -19.38
C MET A 217 -27.12 -5.48 -18.56
N TYR A 218 -27.00 -4.60 -17.58
CA TYR A 218 -25.81 -4.51 -16.71
C TYR A 218 -25.61 -5.81 -15.92
N LYS A 219 -26.70 -6.35 -15.40
CA LYS A 219 -26.72 -7.63 -14.70
C LYS A 219 -26.17 -8.76 -15.57
N ALA A 220 -26.60 -8.84 -16.81
CA ALA A 220 -26.11 -9.86 -17.76
C ALA A 220 -24.61 -9.66 -18.08
N LYS A 221 -24.17 -8.42 -18.33
CA LYS A 221 -22.76 -8.09 -18.59
C LYS A 221 -21.86 -8.44 -17.41
N VAL A 222 -22.22 -8.03 -16.20
CA VAL A 222 -21.44 -8.30 -14.98
C VAL A 222 -21.43 -9.78 -14.65
N ARG A 223 -22.55 -10.49 -14.78
CA ARG A 223 -22.59 -11.96 -14.58
C ARG A 223 -21.71 -12.70 -15.57
N ASN A 224 -21.83 -12.39 -16.85
CA ASN A 224 -20.98 -13.01 -17.88
C ASN A 224 -19.49 -12.77 -17.61
N TRP A 225 -19.12 -11.58 -17.12
CA TRP A 225 -17.75 -11.31 -16.73
C TRP A 225 -17.32 -12.15 -15.53
N ILE A 226 -18.11 -12.20 -14.46
CA ILE A 226 -17.81 -12.98 -13.24
C ILE A 226 -17.61 -14.47 -13.58
N GLU A 227 -18.50 -15.04 -14.38
CA GLU A 227 -18.49 -16.46 -14.76
C GLU A 227 -17.27 -16.84 -15.61
N ASN A 228 -16.75 -15.90 -16.40
CA ASN A 228 -15.65 -16.14 -17.34
C ASN A 228 -14.30 -15.55 -16.90
N GLU A 229 -14.23 -14.87 -15.76
CA GLU A 229 -12.99 -14.26 -15.28
C GLU A 229 -12.01 -15.31 -14.73
N LYS A 230 -10.80 -15.33 -15.31
CA LYS A 230 -9.73 -16.27 -14.95
C LYS A 230 -8.63 -15.64 -14.11
N SER A 231 -8.52 -14.31 -14.11
CA SER A 231 -7.48 -13.64 -13.36
C SER A 231 -7.65 -13.82 -11.86
N LYS A 232 -6.60 -14.35 -11.21
CA LYS A 232 -6.52 -14.49 -9.76
C LYS A 232 -6.76 -13.14 -9.05
N TYR A 233 -6.11 -12.07 -9.50
CA TYR A 233 -6.19 -10.76 -8.85
C TYR A 233 -7.58 -10.13 -8.94
N VAL A 234 -8.31 -10.39 -10.03
CA VAL A 234 -9.71 -9.99 -10.17
C VAL A 234 -10.61 -10.83 -9.26
N ARG A 235 -10.43 -12.16 -9.26
CA ARG A 235 -11.22 -13.09 -8.43
C ARG A 235 -11.08 -12.83 -6.93
N ILE A 236 -9.92 -12.39 -6.45
CA ILE A 236 -9.72 -11.93 -5.06
C ILE A 236 -10.71 -10.82 -4.69
N GLN A 237 -11.00 -9.90 -5.61
CA GLN A 237 -11.93 -8.79 -5.36
C GLN A 237 -13.41 -9.23 -5.37
N PHE A 238 -13.72 -10.36 -6.00
CA PHE A 238 -15.10 -10.86 -6.10
C PHE A 238 -15.72 -11.24 -4.77
N SER A 239 -14.94 -11.53 -3.72
CA SER A 239 -15.47 -11.78 -2.38
C SER A 239 -16.25 -10.57 -1.84
N LYS A 240 -15.72 -9.35 -2.02
CA LYS A 240 -16.40 -8.10 -1.64
C LYS A 240 -17.62 -7.84 -2.52
N LEU A 241 -17.50 -8.09 -3.82
CA LEU A 241 -18.59 -7.96 -4.77
C LEU A 241 -19.72 -8.95 -4.44
N ALA A 242 -19.39 -10.21 -4.19
CA ALA A 242 -20.35 -11.24 -3.81
C ALA A 242 -21.05 -10.91 -2.49
N ASN A 243 -20.35 -10.36 -1.51
CA ASN A 243 -20.92 -9.88 -0.27
C ASN A 243 -21.93 -8.73 -0.50
N ARG A 244 -21.55 -7.75 -1.30
CA ARG A 244 -22.36 -6.56 -1.58
C ARG A 244 -23.70 -6.92 -2.23
N TYR A 245 -23.69 -7.87 -3.17
CA TYR A 245 -24.85 -8.23 -3.99
C TYR A 245 -25.47 -9.57 -3.64
N GLU A 246 -25.09 -10.14 -2.49
CA GLU A 246 -25.62 -11.41 -1.97
C GLU A 246 -25.51 -12.56 -2.99
N LEU A 247 -24.38 -12.61 -3.73
CA LEU A 247 -24.10 -13.65 -4.71
C LEU A 247 -23.55 -14.89 -4.01
N TRP A 248 -24.37 -15.58 -3.23
CA TRP A 248 -23.96 -16.71 -2.40
C TRP A 248 -23.29 -17.86 -3.18
N PRO A 249 -23.79 -18.29 -4.37
CA PRO A 249 -23.09 -19.33 -5.14
C PRO A 249 -21.65 -18.92 -5.53
N LEU A 250 -21.44 -17.66 -5.93
CA LEU A 250 -20.10 -17.15 -6.22
C LEU A 250 -19.22 -17.12 -4.99
N LEU A 251 -19.75 -16.65 -3.86
CA LEU A 251 -19.01 -16.58 -2.61
C LEU A 251 -18.57 -17.97 -2.15
N ASN A 252 -19.45 -18.97 -2.31
CA ASN A 252 -19.15 -20.37 -2.00
C ASN A 252 -18.07 -20.93 -2.92
N ASP A 253 -18.14 -20.70 -4.23
CA ASP A 253 -17.12 -21.12 -5.19
C ASP A 253 -15.75 -20.52 -4.86
N LEU A 254 -15.71 -19.22 -4.51
CA LEU A 254 -14.49 -18.57 -4.08
C LEU A 254 -13.93 -19.15 -2.77
N ALA A 255 -14.80 -19.42 -1.79
CA ALA A 255 -14.40 -19.95 -0.48
C ALA A 255 -13.85 -21.39 -0.59
N CYS A 256 -14.34 -22.17 -1.53
CA CYS A 256 -13.87 -23.54 -1.79
C CYS A 256 -12.65 -23.59 -2.71
N ASN A 257 -12.09 -22.46 -3.15
CA ASN A 257 -10.94 -22.43 -4.05
C ASN A 257 -9.67 -22.92 -3.35
N GLU A 258 -8.84 -23.69 -4.07
CA GLU A 258 -7.58 -24.22 -3.55
C GLU A 258 -6.52 -23.12 -3.30
N ASP A 259 -6.58 -22.00 -4.04
CA ASP A 259 -5.69 -20.86 -3.83
C ASP A 259 -6.13 -20.05 -2.61
N ALA A 260 -5.35 -20.10 -1.53
CA ALA A 260 -5.63 -19.42 -0.28
C ALA A 260 -5.84 -17.90 -0.45
N GLN A 261 -5.17 -17.26 -1.41
CA GLN A 261 -5.36 -15.82 -1.67
C GLN A 261 -6.76 -15.50 -2.22
N ILE A 262 -7.41 -16.46 -2.87
CA ILE A 262 -8.81 -16.34 -3.35
C ILE A 262 -9.77 -16.76 -2.25
N SER A 263 -9.54 -17.90 -1.59
CA SER A 263 -10.49 -18.47 -0.65
C SER A 263 -10.56 -17.71 0.67
N GLU A 264 -9.45 -17.24 1.19
CA GLU A 264 -9.39 -16.58 2.50
C GLU A 264 -10.29 -15.33 2.59
N PRO A 265 -10.27 -14.36 1.66
CA PRO A 265 -11.20 -13.23 1.70
C PRO A 265 -12.67 -13.64 1.62
N ALA A 266 -12.99 -14.72 0.90
CA ALA A 266 -14.36 -15.21 0.80
C ALA A 266 -14.82 -15.87 2.11
N VAL A 267 -13.96 -16.66 2.73
CA VAL A 267 -14.22 -17.27 4.06
C VAL A 267 -14.41 -16.18 5.11
N GLN A 268 -13.58 -15.13 5.13
CA GLN A 268 -13.76 -14.00 6.05
C GLN A 268 -15.13 -13.34 5.90
N VAL A 269 -15.58 -13.15 4.66
CA VAL A 269 -16.93 -12.60 4.40
C VAL A 269 -18.00 -13.54 4.93
N ILE A 270 -17.89 -14.84 4.70
CA ILE A 270 -18.85 -15.83 5.21
C ILE A 270 -18.91 -15.77 6.74
N LEU A 271 -17.75 -15.77 7.42
CA LEU A 271 -17.66 -15.74 8.87
C LEU A 271 -18.20 -14.44 9.49
N SER A 272 -18.20 -13.32 8.74
CA SER A 272 -18.80 -12.07 9.18
C SER A 272 -20.33 -12.07 9.14
N LYS A 273 -20.98 -13.10 8.60
CA LYS A 273 -22.45 -13.23 8.51
C LYS A 273 -23.00 -14.07 9.66
N ASP A 274 -23.99 -13.52 10.34
CA ASP A 274 -24.63 -14.15 11.50
C ASP A 274 -26.00 -14.72 11.11
N SER A 275 -26.00 -15.69 10.18
CA SER A 275 -27.24 -16.33 9.73
C SER A 275 -27.13 -17.86 9.77
N THR A 276 -28.15 -18.52 10.33
CA THR A 276 -28.27 -19.99 10.41
C THR A 276 -28.26 -20.64 9.03
N PHE A 277 -28.80 -19.98 8.02
CA PHE A 277 -28.78 -20.46 6.62
C PHE A 277 -27.34 -20.57 6.11
N ILE A 278 -26.54 -19.52 6.32
CA ILE A 278 -25.14 -19.50 5.89
C ILE A 278 -24.34 -20.57 6.65
N GLN A 279 -24.54 -20.73 7.96
CA GLN A 279 -23.88 -21.75 8.76
C GLN A 279 -24.07 -23.14 8.19
N ASN A 280 -25.32 -23.52 7.86
CA ASN A 280 -25.63 -24.86 7.39
C ASN A 280 -25.17 -25.14 5.96
N VAL A 281 -25.37 -24.20 5.04
CA VAL A 281 -25.05 -24.38 3.62
C VAL A 281 -23.55 -24.29 3.40
N PHE A 282 -22.92 -23.19 3.83
CA PHE A 282 -21.50 -22.96 3.55
C PHE A 282 -20.58 -23.85 4.37
N PHE A 283 -20.91 -24.21 5.60
CA PHE A 283 -20.08 -25.11 6.38
C PHE A 283 -19.96 -26.49 5.72
N ALA A 284 -21.07 -27.03 5.21
CA ALA A 284 -21.07 -28.31 4.51
C ALA A 284 -20.18 -28.28 3.23
N ASP A 285 -20.22 -27.19 2.49
CA ASP A 285 -19.41 -27.02 1.29
C ASP A 285 -17.94 -26.72 1.60
N LEU A 286 -17.66 -25.92 2.64
CA LEU A 286 -16.30 -25.60 3.09
C LEU A 286 -15.48 -26.83 3.50
N LYS A 287 -16.12 -27.95 3.81
CA LYS A 287 -15.45 -29.24 4.00
C LYS A 287 -14.59 -29.66 2.79
N LYS A 288 -14.91 -29.13 1.59
CA LYS A 288 -14.16 -29.36 0.35
C LYS A 288 -12.97 -28.41 0.20
N SER A 289 -12.88 -27.38 1.02
CA SER A 289 -11.79 -26.39 1.02
C SER A 289 -10.55 -26.90 1.79
N SER A 290 -9.57 -26.00 2.03
CA SER A 290 -8.44 -26.34 2.88
C SER A 290 -8.90 -26.75 4.28
N ALA A 291 -8.17 -27.68 4.91
CA ALA A 291 -8.46 -28.11 6.28
C ALA A 291 -8.52 -26.92 7.25
N PHE A 292 -7.64 -25.92 7.06
CA PHE A 292 -7.62 -24.70 7.84
C PHE A 292 -8.94 -23.90 7.74
N ASN A 293 -9.43 -23.62 6.53
CA ASN A 293 -10.68 -22.89 6.33
C ASN A 293 -11.90 -23.62 6.90
N TYR A 294 -11.94 -24.93 6.71
CA TYR A 294 -13.01 -25.76 7.27
C TYR A 294 -13.02 -25.74 8.79
N MET A 295 -11.86 -25.94 9.43
CA MET A 295 -11.73 -25.94 10.89
C MET A 295 -12.03 -24.56 11.47
N ARG A 296 -11.55 -23.49 10.83
CA ARG A 296 -11.85 -22.11 11.24
C ARG A 296 -13.34 -21.82 11.23
N ALA A 297 -14.02 -22.20 10.15
CA ALA A 297 -15.48 -22.08 10.08
C ALA A 297 -16.18 -22.94 11.12
N GLY A 298 -15.72 -24.16 11.35
CA GLY A 298 -16.28 -25.06 12.37
C GLY A 298 -16.19 -24.50 13.79
N ILE A 299 -15.06 -23.92 14.15
CA ILE A 299 -14.88 -23.22 15.43
C ILE A 299 -15.80 -22.00 15.50
N HIS A 300 -15.79 -21.17 14.46
CA HIS A 300 -16.60 -19.96 14.40
C HIS A 300 -18.10 -20.26 14.57
N PHE A 301 -18.60 -21.29 13.90
CA PHE A 301 -20.02 -21.67 13.94
C PHE A 301 -20.38 -22.63 15.08
N ASN A 302 -19.46 -22.89 16.02
CA ASN A 302 -19.67 -23.81 17.15
C ASN A 302 -20.02 -25.26 16.70
N GLN A 303 -19.48 -25.70 15.57
CA GLN A 303 -19.68 -27.07 15.06
C GLN A 303 -18.73 -28.08 15.71
N PHE A 304 -17.67 -27.61 16.39
CA PHE A 304 -16.74 -28.42 17.17
C PHE A 304 -16.91 -28.13 18.66
N ASN A 305 -16.82 -29.18 19.49
CA ASN A 305 -16.69 -29.03 20.94
C ASN A 305 -15.23 -28.71 21.33
N HIS A 306 -14.99 -28.37 22.60
CA HIS A 306 -13.68 -27.92 23.08
C HIS A 306 -12.58 -28.96 22.92
N ASP A 307 -12.87 -30.23 23.12
CA ASP A 307 -11.88 -31.31 22.98
C ASP A 307 -11.50 -31.50 21.51
N GLN A 308 -12.47 -31.45 20.60
CA GLN A 308 -12.23 -31.47 19.17
C GLN A 308 -11.42 -30.25 18.70
N ILE A 309 -11.68 -29.05 19.24
CA ILE A 309 -10.90 -27.85 18.91
C ILE A 309 -9.45 -28.02 19.38
N ARG A 310 -9.24 -28.52 20.58
CA ARG A 310 -7.90 -28.77 21.13
C ARG A 310 -7.14 -29.82 20.32
N GLU A 311 -7.78 -30.90 19.94
CA GLU A 311 -7.22 -31.94 19.08
C GLU A 311 -6.80 -31.35 17.72
N VAL A 312 -7.65 -30.55 17.11
CA VAL A 312 -7.38 -29.84 15.87
C VAL A 312 -6.17 -28.91 16.01
N LEU A 313 -6.15 -28.06 17.05
CA LEU A 313 -5.04 -27.14 17.29
C LEU A 313 -3.70 -27.88 17.44
N ASN A 314 -3.71 -29.01 18.15
CA ASN A 314 -2.51 -29.81 18.37
C ASN A 314 -2.09 -30.63 17.12
N SER A 315 -2.93 -30.72 16.09
CA SER A 315 -2.58 -31.35 14.81
C SER A 315 -1.70 -30.47 13.92
N PHE A 316 -1.69 -29.16 14.15
CA PHE A 316 -0.81 -28.23 13.42
C PHE A 316 0.57 -28.16 14.05
N PRO A 317 1.61 -27.80 13.29
CA PRO A 317 2.93 -27.52 13.86
C PRO A 317 2.85 -26.48 14.97
N LYS A 318 3.66 -26.66 16.03
CA LYS A 318 3.71 -25.73 17.17
C LYS A 318 4.00 -24.30 16.67
N SER A 319 3.20 -23.35 17.13
CA SER A 319 3.26 -21.92 16.76
C SER A 319 3.14 -21.64 15.26
N SER A 320 2.56 -22.57 14.48
CA SER A 320 2.24 -22.28 13.08
C SER A 320 1.16 -21.19 12.99
N TYR A 321 1.11 -20.50 11.84
CA TYR A 321 0.08 -19.51 11.56
C TYR A 321 -1.32 -20.08 11.80
N GLU A 322 -1.58 -21.28 11.29
CA GLU A 322 -2.87 -21.95 11.41
C GLU A 322 -3.24 -22.21 12.88
N GLN A 323 -2.31 -22.69 13.68
CA GLN A 323 -2.53 -22.93 15.10
C GLN A 323 -2.88 -21.65 15.85
N ILE A 324 -2.12 -20.58 15.65
CA ILE A 324 -2.31 -19.28 16.29
C ILE A 324 -3.66 -18.66 15.88
N GLU A 325 -3.97 -18.67 14.58
CA GLU A 325 -5.24 -18.12 14.07
C GLU A 325 -6.46 -18.87 14.60
N LEU A 326 -6.42 -20.21 14.62
CA LEU A 326 -7.51 -21.01 15.13
C LEU A 326 -7.70 -20.83 16.64
N ALA A 327 -6.62 -20.71 17.41
CA ALA A 327 -6.70 -20.40 18.84
C ALA A 327 -7.32 -19.00 19.08
N GLY A 328 -7.01 -18.02 18.23
CA GLY A 328 -7.63 -16.70 18.25
C GLY A 328 -9.14 -16.77 18.02
N VAL A 329 -9.57 -17.48 16.98
CA VAL A 329 -11.02 -17.71 16.71
C VAL A 329 -11.71 -18.39 17.89
N TRP A 330 -11.06 -19.37 18.52
CA TRP A 330 -11.59 -20.01 19.70
C TRP A 330 -11.73 -19.04 20.89
N ASN A 331 -10.74 -18.16 21.09
CA ASN A 331 -10.77 -17.15 22.15
C ASN A 331 -11.87 -16.09 21.91
N GLU A 332 -12.13 -15.69 20.67
CA GLU A 332 -13.22 -14.77 20.30
C GLU A 332 -14.61 -15.30 20.73
N LYS A 333 -14.77 -16.61 20.89
CA LYS A 333 -15.98 -17.23 21.43
C LYS A 333 -16.10 -17.13 22.95
N GLY A 334 -15.11 -16.51 23.63
CA GLY A 334 -15.16 -16.23 25.07
C GLY A 334 -14.94 -17.45 25.97
N HIS A 335 -14.34 -18.53 25.44
CA HIS A 335 -14.14 -19.73 26.25
C HIS A 335 -12.86 -19.64 27.11
N PRO A 336 -12.94 -19.89 28.46
CA PRO A 336 -11.78 -19.78 29.34
C PRO A 336 -10.59 -20.67 28.94
N ASP A 337 -10.84 -21.87 28.40
CA ASP A 337 -9.78 -22.79 27.96
C ASP A 337 -8.97 -22.23 26.79
N ALA A 338 -9.57 -21.42 25.92
CA ALA A 338 -8.86 -20.77 24.82
C ALA A 338 -7.82 -19.77 25.35
N GLN A 339 -8.18 -18.99 26.36
CA GLN A 339 -7.26 -18.06 27.02
C GLN A 339 -6.09 -18.80 27.67
N ASN A 340 -6.38 -19.87 28.41
CA ASN A 340 -5.35 -20.72 29.05
C ASN A 340 -4.41 -21.34 27.99
N TYR A 341 -4.97 -21.80 26.88
CA TYR A 341 -4.20 -22.35 25.76
C TYR A 341 -3.23 -21.32 25.16
N ILE A 342 -3.72 -20.12 24.87
CA ILE A 342 -2.90 -19.04 24.32
C ILE A 342 -1.82 -18.59 25.33
N MET A 343 -2.19 -18.42 26.60
CA MET A 343 -1.24 -18.04 27.65
C MET A 343 -0.12 -19.08 27.83
N PHE A 344 -0.47 -20.37 27.78
CA PHE A 344 0.49 -21.46 27.85
C PHE A 344 1.51 -21.36 26.69
N HIS A 345 1.04 -21.29 25.45
CA HIS A 345 1.92 -21.20 24.28
C HIS A 345 2.74 -19.91 24.27
N TYR A 346 2.18 -18.79 24.70
CA TYR A 346 2.90 -17.53 24.87
C TYR A 346 4.06 -17.66 25.85
N SER A 347 3.85 -18.35 26.97
CA SER A 347 4.89 -18.53 27.99
C SER A 347 6.00 -19.54 27.61
N GLU A 348 5.66 -20.48 26.72
CA GLU A 348 6.57 -21.54 26.28
C GLU A 348 7.42 -21.17 25.06
N THR A 349 7.15 -20.04 24.41
CA THR A 349 7.92 -19.62 23.24
C THR A 349 8.91 -18.51 23.58
N GLU A 350 10.17 -18.67 23.12
CA GLU A 350 11.23 -17.66 23.22
C GLU A 350 11.31 -16.77 21.95
N ASP A 351 10.73 -17.22 20.84
CA ASP A 351 10.75 -16.42 19.60
C ASP A 351 9.87 -15.18 19.74
N LEU A 352 10.46 -14.01 19.49
CA LEU A 352 9.82 -12.72 19.65
C LEU A 352 8.55 -12.58 18.81
N PHE A 353 8.57 -13.02 17.56
CA PHE A 353 7.46 -12.83 16.65
C PHE A 353 6.33 -13.85 16.88
N GLU A 354 6.67 -15.05 17.37
CA GLU A 354 5.68 -15.99 17.87
C GLU A 354 4.97 -15.40 19.10
N ARG A 355 5.71 -14.85 20.07
CA ARG A 355 5.13 -14.17 21.24
C ARG A 355 4.18 -13.03 20.83
N ILE A 356 4.61 -12.18 19.89
CA ILE A 356 3.79 -11.10 19.34
C ILE A 356 2.51 -11.65 18.71
N SER A 357 2.61 -12.75 17.97
CA SER A 357 1.46 -13.37 17.33
C SER A 357 0.45 -13.90 18.32
N TRP A 358 0.91 -14.51 19.42
CA TRP A 358 0.06 -14.96 20.53
C TRP A 358 -0.59 -13.80 21.29
N VAL A 359 0.15 -12.71 21.59
CA VAL A 359 -0.39 -11.50 22.23
C VAL A 359 -1.56 -10.93 21.46
N LYS A 360 -1.43 -10.83 20.14
CA LYS A 360 -2.50 -10.30 19.27
C LYS A 360 -3.79 -11.10 19.31
N LYS A 361 -3.76 -12.37 19.75
CA LYS A 361 -4.98 -13.19 19.90
C LYS A 361 -5.67 -13.00 21.25
N MET A 362 -5.16 -12.12 22.11
CA MET A 362 -5.69 -11.89 23.46
C MET A 362 -6.26 -10.47 23.67
N SER A 363 -6.50 -9.72 22.57
CA SER A 363 -7.03 -8.35 22.64
C SER A 363 -8.41 -8.21 23.30
N ASN A 364 -9.12 -9.30 23.52
CA ASN A 364 -10.39 -9.34 24.23
C ASN A 364 -10.27 -9.70 25.75
N SER A 365 -9.04 -9.92 26.26
CA SER A 365 -8.82 -10.35 27.65
C SER A 365 -8.16 -9.26 28.50
N TYR A 366 -8.96 -8.57 29.32
CA TYR A 366 -8.46 -7.57 30.28
C TYR A 366 -7.34 -8.13 31.18
N LEU A 367 -7.59 -9.28 31.81
CA LEU A 367 -6.65 -9.87 32.79
C LEU A 367 -5.29 -10.18 32.16
N PHE A 368 -5.27 -10.65 30.92
CA PHE A 368 -4.01 -10.94 30.21
C PHE A 368 -3.27 -9.63 29.88
N ILE A 369 -3.96 -8.64 29.33
CA ILE A 369 -3.39 -7.33 28.98
C ILE A 369 -2.84 -6.64 30.23
N ASP A 370 -3.61 -6.60 31.30
CA ASP A 370 -3.18 -6.00 32.57
C ASP A 370 -1.94 -6.71 33.16
N THR A 371 -1.88 -8.03 33.05
CA THR A 371 -0.71 -8.82 33.44
C THR A 371 0.52 -8.47 32.64
N LEU A 372 0.41 -8.36 31.31
CA LEU A 372 1.51 -7.98 30.44
C LEU A 372 1.98 -6.55 30.71
N LEU A 373 1.06 -5.60 30.85
CA LEU A 373 1.38 -4.20 31.13
C LEU A 373 2.06 -4.03 32.49
N SER A 374 1.61 -4.76 33.51
CA SER A 374 2.11 -4.61 34.89
C SER A 374 3.42 -5.35 35.15
N LYS A 375 3.64 -6.51 34.50
CA LYS A 375 4.76 -7.40 34.83
C LYS A 375 5.86 -7.46 33.77
N GLU A 376 5.53 -7.22 32.51
CA GLU A 376 6.45 -7.51 31.41
C GLU A 376 6.78 -6.30 30.52
N PHE A 377 5.85 -5.38 30.35
CA PHE A 377 5.95 -4.30 29.37
C PHE A 377 7.30 -3.57 29.38
N PHE A 378 7.77 -3.10 30.55
CA PHE A 378 9.01 -2.31 30.63
C PHE A 378 10.31 -3.10 30.40
N THR A 379 10.24 -4.42 30.44
CA THR A 379 11.39 -5.31 30.18
C THR A 379 11.34 -5.99 28.83
N ALA A 380 10.19 -5.91 28.16
CA ALA A 380 9.98 -6.53 26.86
C ALA A 380 10.79 -5.84 25.74
N PRO A 381 11.20 -6.59 24.71
CA PRO A 381 11.74 -5.97 23.49
C PRO A 381 10.76 -5.00 22.83
N PRO A 382 11.24 -3.96 22.12
CA PRO A 382 10.39 -2.91 21.54
C PRO A 382 9.19 -3.41 20.72
N ALA A 383 9.40 -4.41 19.86
CA ALA A 383 8.31 -4.97 19.05
C ALA A 383 7.22 -5.64 19.90
N LEU A 384 7.59 -6.25 21.04
CA LEU A 384 6.61 -6.83 21.95
C LEU A 384 5.92 -5.74 22.78
N GLN A 385 6.63 -4.69 23.20
CA GLN A 385 6.00 -3.52 23.82
C GLN A 385 4.95 -2.91 22.92
N TYR A 386 5.28 -2.73 21.64
CA TYR A 386 4.36 -2.23 20.62
C TYR A 386 3.10 -3.11 20.52
N ALA A 387 3.28 -4.44 20.43
CA ALA A 387 2.15 -5.37 20.31
C ALA A 387 1.27 -5.41 21.58
N ILE A 388 1.84 -5.30 22.76
CA ILE A 388 1.10 -5.22 24.02
C ILE A 388 0.23 -3.96 24.05
N VAL A 389 0.78 -2.81 23.65
CA VAL A 389 0.03 -1.55 23.60
C VAL A 389 -1.04 -1.59 22.52
N GLU A 390 -0.74 -2.10 21.32
CA GLU A 390 -1.74 -2.30 20.26
C GLU A 390 -2.93 -3.12 20.78
N CYS A 391 -2.66 -4.22 21.47
CA CYS A 391 -3.67 -5.08 22.09
C CYS A 391 -4.50 -4.33 23.16
N ALA A 392 -3.86 -3.51 24.00
CA ALA A 392 -4.55 -2.71 25.01
C ALA A 392 -5.47 -1.63 24.39
N LEU A 393 -5.00 -0.97 23.31
CA LEU A 393 -5.79 0.02 22.60
C LEU A 393 -6.99 -0.62 21.88
N GLU A 394 -6.82 -1.81 21.31
CA GLU A 394 -7.89 -2.59 20.69
C GLU A 394 -8.95 -3.02 21.71
N TYR A 395 -8.52 -3.50 22.88
CA TYR A 395 -9.42 -3.79 24.00
C TYR A 395 -10.24 -2.55 24.41
N GLY A 396 -9.57 -1.40 24.55
CA GLY A 396 -10.22 -0.14 24.86
C GLY A 396 -11.25 0.30 23.81
N ASN A 397 -10.96 0.10 22.53
CA ASN A 397 -11.91 0.40 21.45
C ASN A 397 -13.18 -0.44 21.53
N SER A 398 -13.05 -1.69 21.93
CA SER A 398 -14.18 -2.64 22.09
C SER A 398 -14.93 -2.47 23.41
N ASN A 399 -14.35 -1.76 24.39
CA ASN A 399 -14.89 -1.61 25.74
C ASN A 399 -14.94 -0.14 26.19
N PRO A 400 -15.94 0.65 25.79
CA PRO A 400 -16.01 2.09 26.07
C PRO A 400 -15.91 2.45 27.57
N LYS A 401 -16.51 1.66 28.45
CA LYS A 401 -16.42 1.89 29.91
C LYS A 401 -14.98 1.79 30.44
N PHE A 402 -14.20 0.90 29.89
CA PHE A 402 -12.79 0.75 30.21
C PHE A 402 -12.00 2.03 29.86
N ASN A 403 -12.30 2.63 28.72
CA ASN A 403 -11.68 3.89 28.30
C ASN A 403 -11.93 5.06 29.27
N GLU A 404 -13.05 5.04 29.97
CA GLU A 404 -13.42 6.10 30.91
C GLU A 404 -12.79 5.93 32.29
N THR A 405 -12.51 4.71 32.72
CA THR A 405 -12.15 4.40 34.12
C THR A 405 -10.71 3.95 34.31
N LEU A 406 -10.23 2.97 33.53
CA LEU A 406 -8.92 2.33 33.73
C LEU A 406 -7.87 2.79 32.74
N PHE A 407 -8.26 3.08 31.50
CA PHE A 407 -7.35 3.48 30.45
C PHE A 407 -6.53 4.75 30.75
N PRO A 408 -7.07 5.79 31.43
CA PRO A 408 -6.25 6.95 31.81
C PRO A 408 -5.01 6.61 32.63
N GLY A 409 -5.10 5.62 33.54
CA GLY A 409 -3.95 5.14 34.31
C GLY A 409 -2.91 4.43 33.46
N TRP A 410 -3.36 3.54 32.56
CA TRP A 410 -2.45 2.88 31.61
C TRP A 410 -1.85 3.88 30.63
N PHE A 411 -2.64 4.81 30.10
CA PHE A 411 -2.18 5.84 29.18
C PHE A 411 -1.05 6.67 29.80
N ALA A 412 -1.22 7.14 31.04
CA ALA A 412 -0.21 7.89 31.76
C ALA A 412 1.08 7.07 31.96
N MET A 413 0.94 5.79 32.35
CA MET A 413 2.06 4.87 32.50
C MET A 413 2.79 4.62 31.17
N LEU A 414 2.05 4.33 30.11
CA LEU A 414 2.60 4.05 28.78
C LEU A 414 3.34 5.25 28.20
N TRP A 415 2.86 6.46 28.50
CA TRP A 415 3.52 7.70 28.08
C TRP A 415 4.92 7.86 28.68
N THR A 416 5.17 7.27 29.85
CA THR A 416 6.50 7.32 30.50
C THR A 416 7.54 6.42 29.82
N SER A 417 7.12 5.50 28.96
CA SER A 417 8.05 4.57 28.28
C SER A 417 9.03 5.28 27.36
N GLN A 418 8.61 6.40 26.76
CA GLN A 418 9.34 7.12 25.71
C GLN A 418 9.85 6.22 24.57
N ASP A 419 9.22 5.06 24.38
CA ASP A 419 9.53 4.18 23.26
C ASP A 419 8.90 4.75 21.98
N PRO A 420 9.64 4.87 20.86
CA PRO A 420 9.11 5.47 19.62
C PRO A 420 7.86 4.79 19.11
N GLY A 421 7.78 3.45 19.13
CA GLY A 421 6.63 2.70 18.67
C GLY A 421 5.39 2.92 19.53
N VAL A 422 5.58 2.87 20.85
CA VAL A 422 4.51 3.12 21.82
C VAL A 422 4.00 4.55 21.68
N MET A 423 4.89 5.54 21.56
CA MET A 423 4.51 6.95 21.41
C MET A 423 3.74 7.20 20.11
N ALA A 424 4.13 6.58 19.01
CA ALA A 424 3.41 6.68 17.74
C ALA A 424 2.00 6.08 17.82
N LEU A 425 1.83 4.92 18.48
CA LEU A 425 0.52 4.31 18.72
C LEU A 425 -0.39 5.21 19.57
N LEU A 426 0.12 5.72 20.68
CA LEU A 426 -0.63 6.61 21.57
C LEU A 426 -1.03 7.91 20.87
N ALA A 427 -0.12 8.49 20.07
CA ALA A 427 -0.38 9.68 19.29
C ALA A 427 -1.49 9.43 18.25
N THR A 428 -1.40 8.34 17.48
CA THR A 428 -2.43 7.96 16.50
C THR A 428 -3.78 7.73 17.15
N TRP A 429 -3.83 6.96 18.24
CA TRP A 429 -5.06 6.71 19.00
C TRP A 429 -5.70 8.00 19.54
N THR A 430 -4.88 8.93 20.02
CA THR A 430 -5.30 10.27 20.48
C THR A 430 -5.87 11.10 19.34
N ARG A 431 -5.21 11.11 18.18
CA ARG A 431 -5.65 11.86 17.01
C ARG A 431 -7.02 11.40 16.48
N GLU A 432 -7.27 10.09 16.49
CA GLU A 432 -8.59 9.54 16.13
C GLU A 432 -9.72 10.04 17.02
N ARG A 433 -9.39 10.54 18.22
CA ARG A 433 -10.31 11.09 19.24
C ARG A 433 -10.16 12.60 19.41
N ALA A 434 -9.49 13.27 18.49
CA ALA A 434 -9.13 14.69 18.60
C ALA A 434 -10.32 15.58 18.91
N GLU A 435 -11.50 15.36 18.32
CA GLU A 435 -12.70 16.16 18.58
C GLU A 435 -13.13 16.13 20.06
N LYS A 436 -12.93 15.02 20.76
CA LYS A 436 -13.23 14.87 22.20
C LYS A 436 -12.11 15.42 23.10
N LEU A 437 -10.89 15.53 22.56
CA LEU A 437 -9.68 15.89 23.30
C LEU A 437 -9.19 17.31 22.97
N LYS A 438 -9.93 18.03 22.13
CA LYS A 438 -9.60 19.38 21.70
C LYS A 438 -9.46 20.34 22.88
N GLY A 439 -8.36 21.07 22.96
CA GLY A 439 -8.08 22.01 24.05
C GLY A 439 -7.65 21.37 25.38
N ASN A 440 -7.40 20.04 25.41
CA ASN A 440 -6.89 19.39 26.62
C ASN A 440 -5.47 19.86 26.92
N THR A 441 -5.32 20.73 27.91
CA THR A 441 -4.06 21.38 28.26
C THR A 441 -2.99 20.40 28.73
N PHE A 442 -3.36 19.37 29.51
CA PHE A 442 -2.43 18.35 29.97
C PHE A 442 -1.82 17.57 28.79
N LEU A 443 -2.67 17.14 27.86
CA LEU A 443 -2.23 16.40 26.67
C LEU A 443 -1.34 17.26 25.76
N ILE A 444 -1.73 18.53 25.52
CA ILE A 444 -0.95 19.46 24.70
C ILE A 444 0.44 19.67 25.32
N GLN A 445 0.51 19.97 26.62
CA GLN A 445 1.78 20.16 27.33
C GLN A 445 2.65 18.89 27.31
N THR A 446 2.04 17.72 27.50
CA THR A 446 2.76 16.45 27.46
C THR A 446 3.35 16.19 26.09
N LEU A 447 2.60 16.40 25.00
CA LEU A 447 3.10 16.29 23.62
C LEU A 447 4.25 17.25 23.36
N GLU A 448 4.11 18.52 23.74
CA GLU A 448 5.15 19.56 23.57
C GLU A 448 6.44 19.23 24.31
N GLN A 449 6.34 18.74 25.53
CA GLN A 449 7.50 18.35 26.34
C GLN A 449 8.21 17.09 25.82
N THR A 450 7.47 16.18 25.18
CA THR A 450 8.00 14.91 24.71
C THR A 450 8.59 15.00 23.30
N LEU A 451 8.05 15.84 22.43
CA LEU A 451 8.47 16.02 21.03
C LEU A 451 10.00 16.15 20.84
N PRO A 452 10.74 16.97 21.64
CA PRO A 452 12.18 17.14 21.43
C PRO A 452 12.98 15.83 21.54
N SER A 453 12.50 14.84 22.29
CA SER A 453 13.17 13.53 22.45
C SER A 453 13.16 12.71 21.16
N PHE A 454 12.28 13.00 20.21
CA PHE A 454 12.11 12.28 18.95
C PHE A 454 12.54 13.07 17.71
N GLN A 455 13.16 14.23 17.88
CA GLN A 455 13.59 15.09 16.77
C GLN A 455 14.85 14.56 16.07
N ARG A 456 14.77 13.32 15.54
CA ARG A 456 15.86 12.62 14.85
C ARG A 456 15.32 11.86 13.65
N ALA A 457 16.19 11.62 12.65
CA ALA A 457 15.81 10.89 11.43
C ALA A 457 15.28 9.48 11.71
N GLU A 458 15.88 8.77 12.66
CA GLU A 458 15.49 7.40 13.03
C GLU A 458 14.08 7.32 13.62
N THR A 459 13.58 8.41 14.20
CA THR A 459 12.27 8.51 14.86
C THR A 459 11.34 9.49 14.18
N ILE A 460 11.60 9.83 12.91
CA ILE A 460 10.84 10.81 12.13
C ILE A 460 9.34 10.46 12.06
N GLU A 461 9.00 9.18 11.97
CA GLU A 461 7.62 8.72 11.94
C GLU A 461 6.90 9.05 13.25
N THR A 462 7.51 8.70 14.38
CA THR A 462 6.97 9.02 15.72
C THR A 462 6.82 10.53 15.92
N TYR A 463 7.85 11.30 15.59
CA TYR A 463 7.80 12.75 15.67
C TYR A 463 6.65 13.34 14.86
N ASN A 464 6.53 12.94 13.60
CA ASN A 464 5.50 13.44 12.70
C ASN A 464 4.09 13.04 13.14
N GLU A 465 3.89 11.81 13.68
CA GLU A 465 2.61 11.40 14.25
C GLU A 465 2.23 12.23 15.48
N MET A 466 3.20 12.52 16.37
CA MET A 466 2.99 13.39 17.53
C MET A 466 2.67 14.83 17.11
N VAL A 467 3.36 15.39 16.09
CA VAL A 467 3.07 16.71 15.52
C VAL A 467 1.65 16.76 14.95
N ASN A 468 1.27 15.77 14.15
CA ASN A 468 -0.08 15.69 13.58
C ASN A 468 -1.15 15.62 14.66
N THR A 469 -0.87 14.90 15.75
CA THR A 469 -1.76 14.80 16.90
C THR A 469 -1.85 16.14 17.63
N LEU A 470 -0.72 16.77 17.93
CA LEU A 470 -0.68 18.08 18.57
C LEU A 470 -1.48 19.13 17.78
N ASN A 471 -1.28 19.18 16.46
CA ASN A 471 -2.01 20.10 15.57
C ASN A 471 -3.53 19.81 15.53
N SER A 472 -3.94 18.54 15.74
CA SER A 472 -5.35 18.15 15.76
C SER A 472 -6.09 18.51 17.05
N VAL A 473 -5.37 18.58 18.19
CA VAL A 473 -5.96 18.85 19.52
C VAL A 473 -5.79 20.31 19.99
N ARG A 474 -4.92 21.10 19.37
CA ARG A 474 -4.71 22.52 19.67
C ARG A 474 -5.91 23.38 19.30
N THR A 475 -6.11 24.47 20.06
CA THR A 475 -7.16 25.48 19.83
C THR A 475 -6.60 26.90 19.78
N ASP A 476 -5.28 27.06 19.96
CA ASP A 476 -4.59 28.35 20.02
C ASP A 476 -4.20 28.93 18.64
N GLY A 477 -4.48 28.19 17.55
CA GLY A 477 -4.12 28.57 16.19
C GLY A 477 -2.65 28.37 15.84
N LEU A 478 -1.83 27.86 16.76
CA LEU A 478 -0.43 27.54 16.49
C LEU A 478 -0.33 26.19 15.76
N THR A 479 0.68 26.06 14.89
CA THR A 479 0.96 24.82 14.14
C THR A 479 2.38 24.39 14.42
N ALA A 480 2.58 23.13 14.84
CA ALA A 480 3.89 22.53 14.91
C ALA A 480 4.29 22.02 13.52
N GLU A 481 5.57 22.13 13.18
CA GLU A 481 6.09 21.73 11.87
C GLU A 481 6.57 20.28 11.89
N LEU A 482 6.40 19.59 10.76
CA LEU A 482 6.96 18.27 10.55
C LEU A 482 8.49 18.32 10.51
N LEU A 483 9.14 17.24 10.92
CA LEU A 483 10.59 17.19 11.02
C LEU A 483 11.25 17.27 9.64
N SER A 484 12.16 18.24 9.48
CA SER A 484 13.12 18.28 8.38
C SER A 484 14.45 17.71 8.86
N THR A 485 14.95 16.69 8.18
CA THR A 485 16.16 15.96 8.56
C THR A 485 17.23 16.00 7.46
N ASN A 486 18.43 15.51 7.81
CA ASN A 486 19.52 15.40 6.86
C ASN A 486 19.19 14.32 5.81
N HIS A 487 19.29 14.70 4.54
CA HIS A 487 19.20 13.78 3.43
C HIS A 487 20.53 13.08 3.18
N SER A 488 20.48 11.81 2.76
CA SER A 488 21.63 11.12 2.20
C SER A 488 22.07 11.83 0.93
N PRO A 489 23.38 11.96 0.67
CA PRO A 489 23.83 12.55 -0.57
C PRO A 489 23.39 11.69 -1.78
N PHE A 490 23.12 12.37 -2.90
CA PHE A 490 22.83 11.70 -4.16
C PHE A 490 24.01 10.76 -4.55
N PRO A 491 23.74 9.59 -5.16
CA PRO A 491 24.78 8.63 -5.49
C PRO A 491 25.85 9.23 -6.41
N SER A 492 27.10 8.77 -6.28
CA SER A 492 28.18 9.16 -7.19
C SER A 492 27.84 8.78 -8.64
N GLU A 493 28.40 9.47 -9.64
CA GLU A 493 28.19 9.16 -11.06
C GLU A 493 28.51 7.69 -11.39
N LYS A 494 29.57 7.15 -10.78
CA LYS A 494 29.95 5.74 -10.93
C LYS A 494 28.87 4.80 -10.41
N ASP A 495 28.37 5.06 -9.21
CA ASP A 495 27.33 4.24 -8.59
C ASP A 495 26.00 4.40 -9.32
N TRP A 496 25.64 5.63 -9.71
CA TRP A 496 24.43 5.89 -10.49
C TRP A 496 24.43 5.10 -11.81
N LYS A 497 25.53 5.14 -12.58
CA LYS A 497 25.66 4.35 -13.83
C LYS A 497 25.57 2.85 -13.59
N LYS A 498 26.23 2.35 -12.53
CA LYS A 498 26.16 0.94 -12.12
C LYS A 498 24.73 0.52 -11.78
N ASN A 499 24.00 1.38 -11.10
CA ASN A 499 22.68 1.09 -10.55
C ASN A 499 21.53 1.19 -11.57
N LEU A 500 21.78 1.71 -12.77
CA LEU A 500 20.75 1.82 -13.83
C LEU A 500 20.09 0.48 -14.19
N SER A 501 20.82 -0.63 -14.06
CA SER A 501 20.32 -1.98 -14.32
C SER A 501 21.00 -2.96 -13.38
N CYS A 502 20.41 -3.17 -12.23
CA CYS A 502 20.93 -4.08 -11.20
C CYS A 502 19.78 -4.92 -10.60
N SER A 503 20.14 -5.92 -9.83
CA SER A 503 19.20 -6.75 -9.12
C SER A 503 19.75 -7.14 -7.76
N VAL A 504 18.85 -7.57 -6.86
CA VAL A 504 19.22 -8.14 -5.58
C VAL A 504 18.65 -9.54 -5.44
N LYS A 505 19.42 -10.40 -4.79
CA LYS A 505 19.04 -11.73 -4.36
C LYS A 505 18.69 -11.66 -2.89
N LEU A 506 17.42 -11.86 -2.58
CA LEU A 506 16.87 -11.94 -1.24
C LEU A 506 16.68 -13.41 -0.88
N LYS A 507 17.42 -13.89 0.12
CA LYS A 507 17.29 -15.25 0.67
C LYS A 507 16.56 -15.17 2.00
N THR A 508 15.46 -15.86 2.12
CA THR A 508 14.63 -15.92 3.34
C THR A 508 14.55 -17.34 3.88
N ASP A 509 13.92 -17.54 5.03
CA ASP A 509 13.59 -18.87 5.56
C ASP A 509 12.72 -19.67 4.60
N GLU A 510 11.84 -18.99 3.85
CA GLU A 510 10.89 -19.60 2.92
C GLU A 510 11.46 -19.88 1.53
N GLY A 511 12.68 -19.37 1.25
CA GLY A 511 13.34 -19.56 -0.03
C GLY A 511 13.94 -18.29 -0.60
N MET A 512 14.14 -18.28 -1.92
CA MET A 512 14.86 -17.23 -2.63
C MET A 512 13.94 -16.39 -3.52
N VAL A 513 14.11 -15.09 -3.44
CA VAL A 513 13.46 -14.08 -4.29
C VAL A 513 14.53 -13.30 -5.04
N VAL A 514 14.30 -12.98 -6.32
CA VAL A 514 15.16 -12.09 -7.11
C VAL A 514 14.35 -10.86 -7.49
N ILE A 515 14.87 -9.69 -7.15
CA ILE A 515 14.26 -8.39 -7.39
C ILE A 515 15.13 -7.63 -8.39
N LYS A 516 14.54 -7.25 -9.51
CA LYS A 516 15.16 -6.34 -10.48
C LYS A 516 14.86 -4.93 -10.03
N LEU A 517 15.89 -4.10 -9.93
CA LEU A 517 15.81 -2.73 -9.45
C LEU A 517 15.73 -1.74 -10.61
N ASN A 518 15.05 -0.63 -10.39
CA ASN A 518 14.83 0.43 -11.37
C ASN A 518 15.60 1.71 -11.02
N GLY A 519 16.94 1.64 -11.09
CA GLY A 519 17.80 2.77 -10.75
C GLY A 519 17.69 3.95 -11.72
N LYS A 520 17.05 3.74 -12.88
CA LYS A 520 16.74 4.86 -13.79
C LYS A 520 15.68 5.78 -13.21
N ASN A 521 14.67 5.22 -12.57
CA ASN A 521 13.51 5.98 -12.07
C ASN A 521 13.64 6.36 -10.58
N ALA A 522 14.40 5.57 -9.81
CA ALA A 522 14.60 5.77 -8.39
C ALA A 522 16.07 5.57 -7.99
N PRO A 523 16.98 6.45 -8.46
CA PRO A 523 18.42 6.30 -8.25
C PRO A 523 18.84 6.37 -6.78
N GLU A 524 18.26 7.24 -5.96
CA GLU A 524 18.58 7.34 -4.53
C GLU A 524 18.10 6.10 -3.77
N SER A 525 16.88 5.63 -4.01
CA SER A 525 16.30 4.46 -3.37
C SER A 525 17.08 3.19 -3.69
N VAL A 526 17.48 3.01 -4.95
CA VAL A 526 18.31 1.87 -5.38
C VAL A 526 19.70 1.95 -4.77
N ALA A 527 20.35 3.11 -4.79
CA ALA A 527 21.67 3.29 -4.19
C ALA A 527 21.65 3.03 -2.69
N ASN A 528 20.64 3.51 -1.99
CA ASN A 528 20.46 3.28 -0.57
C ASN A 528 20.26 1.79 -0.25
N LEU A 529 19.36 1.10 -0.97
CA LEU A 529 19.16 -0.34 -0.78
C LEU A 529 20.46 -1.12 -0.99
N LEU A 530 21.21 -0.85 -2.06
CA LEU A 530 22.47 -1.54 -2.36
C LEU A 530 23.55 -1.24 -1.32
N LYS A 531 23.66 0.00 -0.85
CA LYS A 531 24.53 0.39 0.26
C LYS A 531 24.25 -0.45 1.50
N LEU A 532 22.99 -0.56 1.90
CA LEU A 532 22.55 -1.32 3.05
C LEU A 532 22.74 -2.84 2.86
N CYS A 533 22.53 -3.36 1.65
CA CYS A 533 22.85 -4.75 1.30
C CYS A 533 24.35 -5.05 1.47
N ASN A 534 25.22 -4.14 1.03
CA ASN A 534 26.69 -4.28 1.15
C ASN A 534 27.17 -4.16 2.60
N GLN A 535 26.44 -3.45 3.44
CA GLN A 535 26.67 -3.34 4.88
C GLN A 535 26.07 -4.50 5.69
N HIS A 536 25.48 -5.49 5.03
CA HIS A 536 24.80 -6.61 5.68
C HIS A 536 23.61 -6.19 6.59
N TYR A 537 23.09 -4.98 6.40
CA TYR A 537 22.05 -4.40 7.24
C TYR A 537 20.80 -5.29 7.35
N TYR A 538 20.38 -5.90 6.23
CA TYR A 538 19.15 -6.71 6.17
C TYR A 538 19.31 -8.13 6.74
N ASP A 539 20.52 -8.58 7.04
CA ASP A 539 20.76 -9.94 7.51
C ASP A 539 20.09 -10.17 8.87
N SER A 540 19.34 -11.23 8.98
CA SER A 540 18.56 -11.63 10.16
C SER A 540 17.36 -10.72 10.51
N ILE A 541 17.10 -9.64 9.77
CA ILE A 541 15.89 -8.83 9.95
C ILE A 541 14.67 -9.64 9.54
N ALA A 542 13.61 -9.54 10.34
CA ALA A 542 12.33 -10.19 10.06
C ALA A 542 11.39 -9.31 9.21
N PHE A 543 10.50 -9.96 8.49
CA PHE A 543 9.30 -9.31 7.97
C PHE A 543 8.38 -9.02 9.16
N HIS A 544 8.32 -7.76 9.56
CA HIS A 544 7.58 -7.32 10.73
C HIS A 544 6.10 -7.05 10.44
N ARG A 545 5.73 -6.89 9.15
CA ARG A 545 4.35 -6.64 8.73
C ARG A 545 4.04 -7.45 7.47
N VAL A 546 2.99 -8.26 7.55
CA VAL A 546 2.45 -9.03 6.43
C VAL A 546 0.95 -8.82 6.40
N VAL A 547 0.45 -8.27 5.30
CA VAL A 547 -0.98 -8.08 5.07
C VAL A 547 -1.36 -8.87 3.82
N PRO A 548 -2.11 -9.96 3.96
CA PRO A 548 -2.54 -10.80 2.84
C PRO A 548 -3.20 -9.97 1.73
N ASN A 549 -2.87 -10.29 0.48
CA ASN A 549 -3.39 -9.58 -0.70
C ASN A 549 -3.12 -8.06 -0.72
N PHE A 550 -2.12 -7.61 0.05
CA PHE A 550 -1.68 -6.23 0.05
C PHE A 550 -0.16 -6.13 -0.02
N VAL A 551 0.57 -6.27 1.09
CA VAL A 551 2.04 -6.14 1.12
C VAL A 551 2.71 -7.09 2.12
N VAL A 552 4.00 -7.38 1.88
CA VAL A 552 4.96 -7.87 2.86
C VAL A 552 6.03 -6.79 3.07
N GLN A 553 6.34 -6.41 4.32
CA GLN A 553 7.21 -5.29 4.66
C GLN A 553 8.34 -5.72 5.60
N ALA A 554 9.56 -5.24 5.32
CA ALA A 554 10.76 -5.51 6.10
C ALA A 554 11.67 -4.28 6.19
N GLY A 555 12.84 -4.43 6.83
CA GLY A 555 13.86 -3.38 6.94
C GLY A 555 13.84 -2.60 8.25
N CYS A 556 12.97 -2.96 9.20
CA CYS A 556 12.98 -2.42 10.55
C CYS A 556 13.77 -3.31 11.49
N THR A 557 14.86 -2.81 12.06
CA THR A 557 15.70 -3.57 13.02
C THR A 557 15.02 -3.80 14.38
N ARG A 558 14.08 -2.94 14.75
CA ARG A 558 13.29 -3.08 15.98
C ARG A 558 12.16 -4.11 15.85
N GLY A 559 11.68 -4.37 14.63
CA GLY A 559 10.58 -5.29 14.36
C GLY A 559 9.17 -4.74 14.61
N ASP A 560 9.04 -3.44 14.90
CA ASP A 560 7.76 -2.74 15.13
C ASP A 560 7.39 -1.75 14.00
N GLY A 561 8.27 -1.57 13.01
CA GLY A 561 8.10 -0.57 11.96
C GLY A 561 8.62 0.83 12.32
N MET A 562 9.05 1.08 13.56
CA MET A 562 9.38 2.41 14.07
C MET A 562 10.88 2.65 14.19
N SER A 563 11.67 2.16 13.22
CA SER A 563 13.09 2.49 13.11
C SER A 563 13.52 2.74 11.68
N GLY A 564 14.48 3.65 11.54
CA GLY A 564 15.14 3.98 10.28
C GLY A 564 16.64 4.16 10.43
N MET A 565 17.28 4.71 9.40
CA MET A 565 18.68 5.12 9.43
C MET A 565 18.78 6.56 9.99
N PRO A 566 19.98 7.00 10.43
CA PRO A 566 20.21 8.39 10.88
C PRO A 566 20.18 9.41 9.71
N TYR A 567 19.50 9.07 8.65
CA TYR A 567 19.26 9.89 7.47
C TYR A 567 17.99 9.44 6.76
N VAL A 568 17.45 10.31 5.93
CA VAL A 568 16.38 10.01 4.98
C VAL A 568 16.88 10.14 3.55
N ILE A 569 16.13 9.60 2.61
CA ILE A 569 16.31 9.81 1.17
C ILE A 569 15.08 10.48 0.59
N SER A 570 15.26 11.09 -0.59
CA SER A 570 14.16 11.76 -1.28
C SER A 570 13.15 10.75 -1.80
N SER A 571 11.87 11.11 -1.76
CA SER A 571 10.84 10.38 -2.52
C SER A 571 11.10 10.54 -4.02
N GLU A 572 10.89 9.47 -4.80
CA GLU A 572 11.15 9.44 -6.23
C GLU A 572 9.91 8.95 -6.99
N PHE A 573 8.94 9.84 -7.17
CA PHE A 573 7.66 9.53 -7.81
C PHE A 573 7.78 9.63 -9.34
N ALA A 574 8.26 8.56 -9.98
CA ALA A 574 8.53 8.54 -11.42
C ALA A 574 7.35 8.10 -12.31
N GLY A 575 6.13 8.06 -11.79
CA GLY A 575 4.92 7.71 -12.56
C GLY A 575 4.73 6.20 -12.76
N HIS A 576 5.24 5.36 -11.88
CA HIS A 576 4.97 3.93 -11.86
C HIS A 576 3.84 3.58 -10.90
N ASN A 577 3.00 2.63 -11.32
CA ASN A 577 1.88 2.14 -10.53
C ASN A 577 2.28 0.83 -9.84
N PHE A 578 1.83 0.66 -8.60
CA PHE A 578 2.05 -0.56 -7.84
C PHE A 578 1.16 -1.70 -8.35
N ALA A 579 1.70 -2.49 -9.27
CA ALA A 579 1.19 -3.79 -9.65
C ALA A 579 1.63 -4.87 -8.64
N PRO A 580 1.07 -6.09 -8.69
CA PRO A 580 1.58 -7.20 -7.89
C PRO A 580 3.07 -7.43 -8.14
N LEU A 581 3.84 -7.73 -7.07
CA LEU A 581 5.27 -8.02 -7.10
C LEU A 581 6.19 -6.79 -7.27
N HIS A 582 5.67 -5.57 -7.19
CA HIS A 582 6.50 -4.37 -7.17
C HIS A 582 7.06 -4.11 -5.77
N ILE A 583 8.27 -3.56 -5.70
CA ILE A 583 8.89 -3.15 -4.45
C ILE A 583 8.82 -1.63 -4.31
N GLY A 584 8.44 -1.17 -3.12
CA GLY A 584 8.37 0.25 -2.78
C GLY A 584 9.08 0.57 -1.47
N MET A 585 9.54 1.82 -1.33
CA MET A 585 10.06 2.33 -0.07
C MET A 585 8.92 2.63 0.90
N ALA A 586 9.04 2.17 2.14
CA ALA A 586 8.14 2.59 3.20
C ALA A 586 8.51 4.00 3.68
N SER A 587 7.50 4.81 4.00
CA SER A 587 7.69 6.20 4.42
C SER A 587 6.55 6.68 5.31
N ALA A 588 6.84 7.68 6.14
CA ALA A 588 5.89 8.44 6.96
C ALA A 588 5.44 9.75 6.29
N GLY A 589 5.51 9.80 4.96
CA GLY A 589 5.25 10.98 4.14
C GLY A 589 6.36 11.24 3.13
N ARG A 590 6.28 12.35 2.38
CA ARG A 590 7.31 12.69 1.39
C ARG A 590 8.66 12.93 2.05
N HIS A 591 9.73 12.41 1.42
CA HIS A 591 11.13 12.61 1.84
C HIS A 591 11.44 12.07 3.23
N THR A 592 10.78 10.98 3.63
CA THR A 592 11.02 10.28 4.90
C THR A 592 11.43 8.82 4.71
N GLU A 593 11.67 8.40 3.47
CA GLU A 593 12.16 7.07 3.13
C GLU A 593 13.53 6.83 3.77
N SER A 594 13.79 5.60 4.20
CA SER A 594 15.04 5.23 4.84
C SER A 594 15.46 3.78 4.52
N ALA A 595 15.36 2.85 5.47
CA ALA A 595 15.79 1.47 5.30
C ALA A 595 14.64 0.50 5.00
N GLN A 596 13.40 0.87 5.33
CA GLN A 596 12.25 -0.03 5.21
C GLN A 596 11.69 -0.04 3.79
N TRP A 597 11.29 -1.23 3.35
CA TRP A 597 10.66 -1.45 2.05
C TRP A 597 9.55 -2.48 2.14
N PHE A 598 8.67 -2.48 1.16
CA PHE A 598 7.59 -3.47 1.03
C PHE A 598 7.53 -4.04 -0.38
N ILE A 599 6.97 -5.25 -0.51
CA ILE A 599 6.63 -5.86 -1.80
C ILE A 599 5.12 -6.04 -1.85
N THR A 600 4.50 -5.59 -2.94
CA THR A 600 3.06 -5.71 -3.16
C THR A 600 2.67 -7.13 -3.55
N LEU A 601 1.57 -7.63 -3.00
CA LEU A 601 1.01 -8.96 -3.32
C LEU A 601 -0.19 -8.88 -4.28
N ALA A 602 -0.73 -7.68 -4.49
CA ALA A 602 -1.87 -7.39 -5.36
C ALA A 602 -1.72 -6.01 -6.01
N TYR A 603 -2.67 -5.62 -6.87
CA TYR A 603 -2.78 -4.23 -7.34
C TYR A 603 -3.17 -3.30 -6.20
N THR A 604 -2.35 -2.29 -5.96
CA THR A 604 -2.48 -1.37 -4.83
C THR A 604 -2.50 0.09 -5.30
N PRO A 605 -3.51 0.52 -6.06
CA PRO A 605 -3.56 1.86 -6.65
C PRO A 605 -3.55 3.00 -5.62
N ASN A 606 -3.94 2.71 -4.38
CA ASN A 606 -3.87 3.65 -3.26
C ASN A 606 -2.44 3.99 -2.82
N LEU A 607 -1.43 3.22 -3.25
CA LEU A 607 -0.01 3.51 -2.99
C LEU A 607 0.61 4.39 -4.09
N ASN A 608 -0.02 4.47 -5.26
CA ASN A 608 0.49 5.24 -6.38
C ASN A 608 0.66 6.72 -6.02
N GLY A 609 1.84 7.29 -6.29
CA GLY A 609 2.17 8.68 -6.00
C GLY A 609 2.25 9.05 -4.52
N ARG A 610 2.24 8.06 -3.64
CA ARG A 610 2.46 8.24 -2.19
C ARG A 610 3.75 7.57 -1.73
N TYR A 611 4.21 6.57 -2.47
CA TYR A 611 5.41 5.79 -2.17
C TYR A 611 6.28 5.68 -3.41
N THR A 612 7.59 5.63 -3.22
CA THR A 612 8.56 5.40 -4.28
C THR A 612 8.51 3.94 -4.71
N GLU A 613 8.17 3.68 -5.98
CA GLU A 613 8.33 2.37 -6.61
C GLU A 613 9.72 2.30 -7.24
N PHE A 614 10.51 1.26 -6.90
CA PHE A 614 11.91 1.19 -7.35
C PHE A 614 12.34 -0.17 -7.88
N GLY A 615 11.40 -1.07 -8.19
CA GLY A 615 11.70 -2.34 -8.81
C GLY A 615 10.58 -3.37 -8.78
N GLU A 616 10.89 -4.57 -9.29
CA GLU A 616 9.94 -5.67 -9.42
C GLU A 616 10.57 -7.03 -9.09
N VAL A 617 9.78 -7.94 -8.52
CA VAL A 617 10.18 -9.33 -8.28
C VAL A 617 10.09 -10.13 -9.58
N VAL A 618 11.23 -10.60 -10.06
CA VAL A 618 11.33 -11.40 -11.31
C VAL A 618 11.39 -12.90 -11.07
N ARG A 619 11.74 -13.34 -9.85
CA ARG A 619 11.73 -14.76 -9.43
C ARG A 619 11.32 -14.89 -7.97
N GLY A 620 10.68 -15.99 -7.60
CA GLY A 620 10.34 -16.30 -6.21
C GLY A 620 8.91 -15.89 -5.79
N LYS A 621 7.98 -15.66 -6.72
CA LYS A 621 6.57 -15.33 -6.41
C LYS A 621 5.93 -16.25 -5.37
N LYS A 622 6.17 -17.58 -5.48
CA LYS A 622 5.63 -18.59 -4.53
C LYS A 622 6.25 -18.45 -3.14
N VAL A 623 7.47 -17.94 -3.04
CA VAL A 623 8.13 -17.67 -1.75
C VAL A 623 7.42 -16.55 -1.02
N LEU A 624 7.08 -15.45 -1.72
CA LEU A 624 6.35 -14.32 -1.11
C LEU A 624 5.00 -14.71 -0.51
N GLN A 625 4.34 -15.72 -1.07
CA GLN A 625 3.06 -16.23 -0.57
C GLN A 625 3.16 -17.01 0.74
N LYS A 626 4.39 -17.44 1.11
CA LYS A 626 4.68 -18.17 2.34
C LYS A 626 5.21 -17.29 3.46
N ILE A 627 5.64 -16.06 3.11
CA ILE A 627 6.18 -15.12 4.10
C ILE A 627 5.11 -14.76 5.12
N GLN A 628 5.44 -14.91 6.38
CA GLN A 628 4.63 -14.56 7.54
C GLN A 628 5.39 -13.53 8.40
N VAL A 629 4.70 -12.90 9.33
CA VAL A 629 5.34 -12.07 10.36
C VAL A 629 6.35 -12.93 11.11
N GLY A 630 7.59 -12.44 11.23
CA GLY A 630 8.69 -13.18 11.84
C GLY A 630 9.58 -13.94 10.85
N THR A 631 9.14 -14.23 9.61
CA THR A 631 10.02 -14.81 8.58
C THR A 631 11.27 -13.97 8.44
N ARG A 632 12.47 -14.58 8.54
CA ARG A 632 13.74 -13.86 8.54
C ARG A 632 14.37 -13.75 7.16
N ILE A 633 14.98 -12.62 6.91
CA ILE A 633 15.90 -12.41 5.79
C ILE A 633 17.23 -13.04 6.18
N ARG A 634 17.63 -14.15 5.55
CA ARG A 634 18.94 -14.77 5.78
C ARG A 634 20.06 -13.93 5.20
N THR A 635 19.87 -13.45 3.95
CA THR A 635 20.81 -12.54 3.31
C THR A 635 20.08 -11.73 2.23
N MET A 636 20.51 -10.50 2.02
CA MET A 636 20.13 -9.68 0.87
C MET A 636 21.38 -9.12 0.21
N ARG A 637 21.67 -9.49 -1.04
CA ARG A 637 22.93 -9.16 -1.74
C ARG A 637 22.66 -8.69 -3.15
N GLU A 638 23.48 -7.75 -3.59
CA GLU A 638 23.55 -7.36 -4.98
C GLU A 638 23.85 -8.58 -5.87
N GLN A 639 23.16 -8.68 -7.00
CA GLN A 639 23.39 -9.67 -8.03
C GLN A 639 23.48 -8.98 -9.38
N HIS A 640 24.57 -9.19 -10.11
CA HIS A 640 24.64 -8.80 -11.51
C HIS A 640 23.83 -9.79 -12.34
N LEU A 641 22.84 -9.29 -13.08
CA LEU A 641 22.17 -10.07 -14.13
C LEU A 641 23.16 -10.12 -15.32
N PHE A 642 23.66 -11.31 -15.61
CA PHE A 642 24.49 -11.55 -16.81
C PHE A 642 23.62 -11.50 -18.05
#